data_a661385290d7849a94a82270d7d05098
#
_entry.id   a661385290d7849a94a82270d7d05098
#
_cell.length_a   1.000
_cell.length_b   1.000
_cell.length_c   1.000
_cell.angle_alpha   90.00
_cell.angle_beta   90.00
_cell.angle_gamma   90.00
#
_symmetry.space_group_name_H-M   'P 1'
#
loop_
_entity.id
_entity.type
_entity.pdbx_description
1 polymer ?
#
loop_
_entity_poly.entity_id
_entity_poly.type
_entity_poly.pdbx_seq_one_letter_code
_entity_poly.pdbx_strand_id
1 'polypeptide(L)'
;MAQSIVLFSTKGGTGKSTIVVNLAVSLAKAGKKVLLIDADLDVVGNAAWMLNVNPTKSMADAMYLLKKKKEFNPAEIVIRAGEIDFIPAVLRPQQVPHFAPGLVGEVLKVYNDKYDYIIVDGGKAFSESLIRFFDEANLLLLLVTPDVISVYQTKWALDTLQSLHFPLKMVRLVLNRAESLASISMQEIKVVFPCEIIAKIPSEGKSAMMAMNKKVALVKEFPTSKIAASFTAFAKALIERQDLFLKRKDIKTMQHEFEEKESMWDKHGLTASIDAMGREEVDYDEMVILKQKIHAKLIESLNLKKLDYDSLTQADKSSELRRRAEMLVAEFIAGESHSLLGSIETRKKLVREILDEALGYGPLEDLLKDDGITDILVNNKDEIYIEEQGKLRLTSKRFIGNEQVRTVIERILAPIGRRIDESSPYVDARLPDGSRVNAIIPPLSLTGPTLTIRKFRKERFKLTDLVKHNSVSEDMGKFIRACVLARKNIIVSGGTGSGKTTVLNVLSEFIPEEERIITIEDAAELQLSQRHWVRLESRPPNIEGKGAIGIRDLFRNTLRMRPDRIIVGECRSVEALDMLQAMNTGHDGSMTTIHANSPGDVTSRLDSMILMGGVELPLRAIREMIASSIDVIVHTARLSDGRRKITEITEVADLSGDYHVDLKNIFSFKQTGMGPDGEVLGHFAPTGYVPSFFHEIKVRGIDLSETVFKP
;
A
#
# COMPACT_ATOMS: atom_id res chain seq x y z
N MET A 1 5.52 43.21 17.41
CA MET A 1 5.03 41.81 17.35
C MET A 1 5.98 40.98 16.52
N ALA A 2 6.35 39.79 17.00
CA ALA A 2 7.23 38.88 16.30
C ALA A 2 6.61 38.39 14.97
N GLN A 3 7.46 38.10 13.97
CA GLN A 3 7.08 37.39 12.76
C GLN A 3 7.15 35.88 13.05
N SER A 4 6.00 35.19 13.01
CA SER A 4 5.91 33.77 13.28
C SER A 4 6.00 32.98 11.98
N ILE A 5 6.94 32.04 11.92
CA ILE A 5 7.24 31.19 10.77
C ILE A 5 7.10 29.73 11.20
N VAL A 6 6.27 28.96 10.51
CA VAL A 6 6.19 27.50 10.72
C VAL A 6 6.79 26.78 9.51
N LEU A 7 7.78 25.92 9.73
CA LEU A 7 8.34 25.05 8.71
C LEU A 7 7.75 23.65 8.85
N PHE A 8 7.25 23.11 7.75
CA PHE A 8 6.54 21.84 7.73
C PHE A 8 6.91 20.99 6.50
N SER A 9 6.83 19.68 6.63
CA SER A 9 6.92 18.74 5.51
C SER A 9 6.30 17.41 5.90
N THR A 10 5.42 16.88 5.10
CA THR A 10 4.78 15.57 5.28
C THR A 10 5.76 14.41 5.12
N LYS A 11 6.85 14.60 4.38
CA LYS A 11 7.89 13.58 4.22
C LYS A 11 8.88 13.61 5.38
N GLY A 12 9.13 12.44 5.98
CA GLY A 12 10.21 12.25 6.95
C GLY A 12 11.60 12.38 6.31
N GLY A 13 12.61 12.81 7.09
CA GLY A 13 14.00 12.86 6.61
C GLY A 13 14.33 13.97 5.59
N THR A 14 13.42 14.91 5.34
CA THR A 14 13.67 16.05 4.43
C THR A 14 14.60 17.09 4.96
N GLY A 15 14.97 17.05 6.25
CA GLY A 15 15.91 17.98 6.89
C GLY A 15 15.27 19.16 7.61
N LYS A 16 13.98 19.09 8.00
CA LYS A 16 13.24 20.16 8.72
C LYS A 16 14.03 20.77 9.87
N SER A 17 14.33 19.96 10.88
CA SER A 17 15.06 20.42 12.09
C SER A 17 16.41 21.04 11.77
N THR A 18 17.13 20.49 10.76
CA THR A 18 18.39 21.08 10.30
C THR A 18 18.17 22.48 9.71
N ILE A 19 17.11 22.66 8.92
CA ILE A 19 16.82 23.93 8.29
C ILE A 19 16.38 24.97 9.34
N VAL A 20 15.47 24.63 10.25
CA VAL A 20 14.98 25.60 11.25
C VAL A 20 16.09 26.03 12.22
N VAL A 21 16.96 25.11 12.66
CA VAL A 21 18.10 25.44 13.52
C VAL A 21 19.09 26.37 12.82
N ASN A 22 19.47 26.07 11.58
CA ASN A 22 20.43 26.90 10.84
C ASN A 22 19.85 28.24 10.41
N LEU A 23 18.54 28.28 10.07
CA LEU A 23 17.85 29.54 9.77
C LEU A 23 17.77 30.42 11.02
N ALA A 24 17.38 29.86 12.18
CA ALA A 24 17.32 30.60 13.44
C ALA A 24 18.66 31.22 13.82
N VAL A 25 19.75 30.43 13.73
CA VAL A 25 21.09 30.91 13.98
C VAL A 25 21.55 31.97 12.96
N SER A 26 21.15 31.85 11.69
CA SER A 26 21.49 32.83 10.64
C SER A 26 20.77 34.17 10.87
N LEU A 27 19.50 34.15 11.28
CA LEU A 27 18.75 35.36 11.66
C LEU A 27 19.35 36.03 12.90
N ALA A 28 19.78 35.21 13.90
CA ALA A 28 20.43 35.76 15.09
C ALA A 28 21.79 36.39 14.75
N LYS A 29 22.60 35.80 13.87
CA LYS A 29 23.83 36.40 13.33
C LYS A 29 23.58 37.73 12.58
N ALA A 30 22.40 37.86 11.98
CA ALA A 30 21.98 39.13 11.38
C ALA A 30 21.41 40.16 12.40
N GLY A 31 21.60 39.96 13.70
CA GLY A 31 21.21 40.85 14.78
C GLY A 31 19.75 40.79 15.21
N LYS A 32 19.02 39.75 14.82
CA LYS A 32 17.63 39.56 15.20
C LYS A 32 17.46 38.73 16.46
N LYS A 33 16.48 39.05 17.30
CA LYS A 33 16.10 38.23 18.45
C LYS A 33 15.21 37.07 17.96
N VAL A 34 15.65 35.83 18.14
CA VAL A 34 14.99 34.66 17.59
C VAL A 34 14.62 33.67 18.69
N LEU A 35 13.37 33.22 18.67
CA LEU A 35 12.88 32.09 19.45
C LEU A 35 12.63 30.93 18.49
N LEU A 36 13.25 29.78 18.78
CA LEU A 36 12.99 28.52 18.08
C LEU A 36 12.12 27.62 18.95
N ILE A 37 11.03 27.08 18.39
CA ILE A 37 10.14 26.14 19.06
C ILE A 37 10.21 24.79 18.30
N ASP A 38 10.52 23.72 19.03
CA ASP A 38 10.44 22.35 18.51
C ASP A 38 9.03 21.80 18.82
N ALA A 39 8.15 21.82 17.80
CA ALA A 39 6.77 21.38 17.88
C ALA A 39 6.53 19.99 17.28
N ASP A 40 7.60 19.25 16.93
CA ASP A 40 7.49 17.86 16.48
C ASP A 40 7.19 16.95 17.70
N LEU A 41 5.90 16.61 17.89
CA LEU A 41 5.45 15.76 18.99
C LEU A 41 5.74 14.26 18.76
N ASP A 42 6.00 13.86 17.51
CA ASP A 42 6.31 12.46 17.14
C ASP A 42 7.77 12.11 17.42
N VAL A 43 8.68 13.10 17.21
CA VAL A 43 10.13 12.89 17.35
C VAL A 43 10.72 13.99 18.23
N VAL A 44 10.72 13.72 19.53
CA VAL A 44 11.13 14.68 20.56
C VAL A 44 12.66 14.87 20.60
N GLY A 45 13.10 16.14 20.57
CA GLY A 45 14.46 16.54 20.98
C GLY A 45 15.49 16.68 19.86
N ASN A 46 15.11 16.58 18.59
CA ASN A 46 16.05 16.75 17.45
C ASN A 46 16.72 18.15 17.45
N ALA A 47 15.93 19.20 17.60
CA ALA A 47 16.47 20.58 17.63
C ALA A 47 17.31 20.82 18.90
N ALA A 48 16.88 20.31 20.06
CA ALA A 48 17.64 20.37 21.31
C ALA A 48 19.03 19.71 21.17
N TRP A 49 19.07 18.51 20.54
CA TRP A 49 20.32 17.80 20.25
C TRP A 49 21.27 18.62 19.37
N MET A 50 20.76 19.20 18.28
CA MET A 50 21.56 20.00 17.35
C MET A 50 22.08 21.30 17.97
N LEU A 51 21.37 21.82 18.97
CA LEU A 51 21.73 23.01 19.71
C LEU A 51 22.60 22.74 20.93
N ASN A 52 22.83 21.46 21.26
CA ASN A 52 23.52 21.01 22.47
C ASN A 52 22.94 21.60 23.78
N VAL A 53 21.61 21.56 23.92
CA VAL A 53 20.90 22.03 25.10
C VAL A 53 20.08 20.91 25.72
N ASN A 54 19.91 20.97 27.06
CA ASN A 54 19.11 20.04 27.84
C ASN A 54 17.99 20.81 28.57
N PRO A 55 16.84 21.02 27.92
CA PRO A 55 15.71 21.72 28.53
C PRO A 55 15.15 20.90 29.69
N THR A 56 14.75 21.59 30.77
CA THR A 56 14.14 20.98 31.98
C THR A 56 12.65 21.21 32.04
N LYS A 57 12.13 22.17 31.31
CA LYS A 57 10.71 22.49 31.18
C LYS A 57 10.33 22.65 29.69
N SER A 58 9.06 22.48 29.40
CA SER A 58 8.50 22.47 28.05
C SER A 58 7.26 23.38 27.96
N MET A 59 6.77 23.57 26.74
CA MET A 59 5.50 24.26 26.51
C MET A 59 4.33 23.51 27.16
N ALA A 60 4.35 22.18 27.21
CA ALA A 60 3.34 21.37 27.90
C ALA A 60 3.29 21.64 29.41
N ASP A 61 4.43 21.96 30.05
CA ASP A 61 4.46 22.32 31.47
C ASP A 61 3.79 23.66 31.71
N ALA A 62 3.99 24.66 30.83
CA ALA A 62 3.26 25.94 30.89
C ALA A 62 1.76 25.74 30.68
N MET A 63 1.36 24.94 29.69
CA MET A 63 -0.05 24.62 29.42
C MET A 63 -0.73 23.92 30.59
N TYR A 64 -0.02 23.03 31.29
CA TYR A 64 -0.51 22.39 32.49
C TYR A 64 -0.82 23.39 33.60
N LEU A 65 0.03 24.43 33.78
CA LEU A 65 -0.23 25.49 34.77
C LEU A 65 -1.43 26.34 34.34
N LEU A 66 -1.53 26.73 33.06
CA LEU A 66 -2.66 27.50 32.55
C LEU A 66 -3.99 26.77 32.69
N LYS A 67 -4.05 25.45 32.45
CA LYS A 67 -5.24 24.61 32.71
C LYS A 67 -5.68 24.66 34.18
N LYS A 68 -4.75 24.80 35.09
CA LYS A 68 -5.03 24.95 36.53
C LYS A 68 -5.33 26.41 36.96
N LYS A 69 -5.51 27.32 35.98
CA LYS A 69 -5.70 28.76 36.20
C LYS A 69 -4.56 29.38 37.03
N LYS A 70 -3.34 28.88 36.87
CA LYS A 70 -2.12 29.42 37.46
C LYS A 70 -1.28 30.09 36.38
N GLU A 71 -0.65 31.19 36.71
CA GLU A 71 0.32 31.86 35.84
C GLU A 71 1.57 30.98 35.74
N PHE A 72 2.22 30.97 34.55
CA PHE A 72 3.54 30.39 34.37
C PHE A 72 4.58 31.48 34.16
N ASN A 73 5.80 31.24 34.68
CA ASN A 73 6.90 32.15 34.40
C ASN A 73 7.51 31.86 33.01
N PRO A 74 7.39 32.77 32.03
CA PRO A 74 7.89 32.56 30.68
C PRO A 74 9.39 32.27 30.59
N ALA A 75 10.18 32.79 31.55
CA ALA A 75 11.63 32.58 31.57
C ALA A 75 12.02 31.14 31.93
N GLU A 76 11.12 30.39 32.60
CA GLU A 76 11.42 29.04 33.06
C GLU A 76 11.36 27.96 31.95
N ILE A 77 10.59 28.22 30.90
CA ILE A 77 10.47 27.26 29.77
C ILE A 77 11.37 27.61 28.59
N VAL A 78 12.03 28.78 28.63
CA VAL A 78 13.02 29.21 27.62
C VAL A 78 14.39 28.78 28.03
N ILE A 79 15.15 28.18 27.13
CA ILE A 79 16.57 27.90 27.35
C ILE A 79 17.43 28.67 26.33
N ARG A 80 18.49 29.28 26.81
CA ARG A 80 19.45 29.95 25.93
C ARG A 80 20.33 28.96 25.17
N ALA A 81 20.31 29.00 23.85
CA ALA A 81 21.08 28.12 22.95
C ALA A 81 22.03 28.97 22.10
N GLY A 82 23.13 29.42 22.72
CA GLY A 82 24.07 30.34 22.06
C GLY A 82 23.44 31.70 21.76
N GLU A 83 23.20 32.01 20.47
CA GLU A 83 22.63 33.32 20.04
C GLU A 83 21.11 33.32 19.95
N ILE A 84 20.46 32.18 20.06
CA ILE A 84 18.99 32.02 19.99
C ILE A 84 18.42 31.52 21.31
N ASP A 85 17.15 31.72 21.48
CA ASP A 85 16.37 31.10 22.57
C ASP A 85 15.57 29.92 22.02
N PHE A 86 15.37 28.88 22.85
CA PHE A 86 14.73 27.64 22.45
C PHE A 86 13.68 27.18 23.44
N ILE A 87 12.54 26.66 22.96
CA ILE A 87 11.48 26.02 23.73
C ILE A 87 11.10 24.69 23.06
N PRO A 88 11.15 23.54 23.77
CA PRO A 88 10.54 22.32 23.29
C PRO A 88 9.03 22.31 23.60
N ALA A 89 8.22 21.79 22.69
CA ALA A 89 6.79 21.57 22.95
C ALA A 89 6.59 20.54 24.08
N VAL A 90 7.34 19.46 24.06
CA VAL A 90 7.39 18.41 25.09
C VAL A 90 8.82 17.94 25.31
N LEU A 91 9.13 17.40 26.49
CA LEU A 91 10.44 16.85 26.81
C LEU A 91 10.52 15.34 26.61
N ARG A 92 9.38 14.65 26.74
CA ARG A 92 9.27 13.19 26.66
C ARG A 92 7.95 12.80 26.01
N PRO A 93 7.86 11.65 25.33
CA PRO A 93 6.62 11.18 24.72
C PRO A 93 5.43 11.10 25.69
N GLN A 94 5.68 10.83 26.98
CA GLN A 94 4.63 10.77 28.01
C GLN A 94 3.94 12.12 28.29
N GLN A 95 4.53 13.24 27.85
CA GLN A 95 3.92 14.57 27.98
C GLN A 95 3.00 14.93 26.82
N VAL A 96 3.05 14.20 25.69
CA VAL A 96 2.22 14.48 24.50
C VAL A 96 0.72 14.54 24.85
N PRO A 97 0.13 13.62 25.66
CA PRO A 97 -1.27 13.72 26.06
C PRO A 97 -1.60 14.95 26.92
N HIS A 98 -0.58 15.59 27.50
CA HIS A 98 -0.74 16.81 28.32
C HIS A 98 -0.60 18.10 27.51
N PHE A 99 -0.10 18.01 26.30
CA PHE A 99 -0.04 19.15 25.37
C PHE A 99 -1.47 19.55 25.01
N ALA A 100 -1.78 20.83 25.17
CA ALA A 100 -3.13 21.35 24.97
C ALA A 100 -3.15 22.29 23.74
N PRO A 101 -3.55 21.81 22.56
CA PRO A 101 -3.50 22.59 21.32
C PRO A 101 -4.19 23.95 21.44
N GLY A 102 -5.36 24.02 22.08
CA GLY A 102 -6.11 25.27 22.27
C GLY A 102 -5.39 26.37 23.06
N LEU A 103 -4.32 26.02 23.81
CA LEU A 103 -3.52 26.99 24.59
C LEU A 103 -2.27 27.48 23.87
N VAL A 104 -2.00 27.00 22.65
CA VAL A 104 -0.82 27.42 21.85
C VAL A 104 -0.78 28.93 21.69
N GLY A 105 -1.90 29.56 21.29
CA GLY A 105 -1.98 31.01 21.12
C GLY A 105 -1.74 31.80 22.40
N GLU A 106 -2.20 31.31 23.55
CA GLU A 106 -1.97 31.97 24.86
C GLU A 106 -0.49 31.95 25.24
N VAL A 107 0.17 30.80 25.06
CA VAL A 107 1.60 30.66 25.34
C VAL A 107 2.43 31.55 24.40
N LEU A 108 2.13 31.55 23.10
CA LEU A 108 2.88 32.36 22.11
C LEU A 108 2.73 33.84 22.31
N LYS A 109 1.57 34.34 22.76
CA LYS A 109 1.33 35.76 23.04
C LYS A 109 2.36 36.37 23.98
N VAL A 110 2.83 35.62 24.97
CA VAL A 110 3.78 36.08 25.97
C VAL A 110 5.17 36.40 25.39
N TYR A 111 5.48 35.81 24.21
CA TYR A 111 6.77 35.96 23.53
C TYR A 111 6.72 36.95 22.35
N ASN A 112 5.54 37.32 21.85
CA ASN A 112 5.36 38.09 20.64
C ASN A 112 6.06 39.46 20.67
N ASP A 113 6.22 40.09 21.82
CA ASP A 113 6.86 41.42 21.96
C ASP A 113 8.33 41.31 22.37
N LYS A 114 8.83 40.08 22.65
CA LYS A 114 10.20 39.85 23.12
C LYS A 114 11.16 39.50 22.00
N TYR A 115 10.63 38.94 20.89
CA TYR A 115 11.40 38.45 19.76
C TYR A 115 11.03 39.15 18.47
N ASP A 116 11.97 39.18 17.51
CA ASP A 116 11.72 39.63 16.15
C ASP A 116 11.10 38.49 15.32
N TYR A 117 11.60 37.26 15.56
CA TYR A 117 11.14 36.04 14.86
C TYR A 117 10.84 34.91 15.84
N ILE A 118 9.74 34.20 15.61
CA ILE A 118 9.42 32.94 16.24
C ILE A 118 9.40 31.89 15.13
N ILE A 119 10.30 30.90 15.20
CA ILE A 119 10.43 29.82 14.20
C ILE A 119 9.94 28.53 14.84
N VAL A 120 9.05 27.82 14.17
CA VAL A 120 8.47 26.56 14.66
C VAL A 120 8.86 25.41 13.74
N ASP A 121 9.47 24.37 14.30
CA ASP A 121 9.64 23.07 13.63
C ASP A 121 8.33 22.27 13.73
N GLY A 122 7.58 22.21 12.65
CA GLY A 122 6.19 21.73 12.63
C GLY A 122 6.02 20.21 12.51
N GLY A 123 7.11 19.41 12.52
CA GLY A 123 7.00 17.94 12.40
C GLY A 123 6.57 17.48 11.00
N LYS A 124 5.89 16.31 10.93
CA LYS A 124 5.54 15.65 9.65
C LYS A 124 4.04 15.36 9.46
N ALA A 125 3.22 15.47 10.48
CA ALA A 125 1.80 15.13 10.43
C ALA A 125 0.91 16.35 10.64
N PHE A 126 -0.21 16.43 9.90
CA PHE A 126 -1.28 17.39 10.18
C PHE A 126 -1.99 16.96 11.47
N SER A 127 -1.54 17.49 12.59
CA SER A 127 -2.17 17.31 13.90
C SER A 127 -2.91 18.57 14.32
N GLU A 128 -3.86 18.45 15.24
CA GLU A 128 -4.53 19.62 15.82
C GLU A 128 -3.50 20.62 16.40
N SER A 129 -2.46 20.10 17.04
CA SER A 129 -1.37 20.92 17.57
C SER A 129 -0.67 21.73 16.49
N LEU A 130 -0.36 21.12 15.35
CA LEU A 130 0.30 21.80 14.23
C LEU A 130 -0.62 22.86 13.59
N ILE A 131 -1.91 22.53 13.42
CA ILE A 131 -2.90 23.49 12.88
C ILE A 131 -2.99 24.73 13.77
N ARG A 132 -2.93 24.58 15.10
CA ARG A 132 -2.90 25.74 16.01
C ARG A 132 -1.63 26.59 15.86
N PHE A 133 -0.49 25.98 15.53
CA PHE A 133 0.70 26.75 15.18
C PHE A 133 0.53 27.47 13.84
N PHE A 134 -0.16 26.88 12.87
CA PHE A 134 -0.48 27.53 11.59
C PHE A 134 -1.41 28.73 11.80
N ASP A 135 -2.41 28.63 12.69
CA ASP A 135 -3.32 29.75 13.05
C ASP A 135 -2.56 30.95 13.65
N GLU A 136 -1.41 30.70 14.26
CA GLU A 136 -0.58 31.72 14.90
C GLU A 136 0.59 32.17 14.00
N ALA A 137 0.73 31.61 12.79
CA ALA A 137 1.81 31.91 11.88
C ALA A 137 1.50 33.12 10.96
N ASN A 138 2.57 33.82 10.54
CA ASN A 138 2.52 34.86 9.50
C ASN A 138 3.02 34.32 8.16
N LEU A 139 3.80 33.21 8.19
CA LEU A 139 4.40 32.57 7.03
C LEU A 139 4.49 31.06 7.24
N LEU A 140 4.02 30.29 6.29
CA LEU A 140 4.18 28.83 6.25
C LEU A 140 5.25 28.46 5.21
N LEU A 141 6.24 27.70 5.64
CA LEU A 141 7.31 27.19 4.80
C LEU A 141 7.11 25.68 4.57
N LEU A 142 6.76 25.31 3.35
CA LEU A 142 6.71 23.90 2.96
C LEU A 142 8.07 23.47 2.43
N LEU A 143 8.64 22.43 3.05
CA LEU A 143 9.93 21.88 2.67
C LEU A 143 9.75 20.78 1.64
N VAL A 144 10.37 20.91 0.49
CA VAL A 144 10.38 19.94 -0.61
C VAL A 144 11.82 19.53 -0.94
N THR A 145 12.00 18.26 -1.31
CA THR A 145 13.24 17.74 -1.92
C THR A 145 12.94 17.34 -3.37
N PRO A 146 13.93 17.40 -4.31
CA PRO A 146 13.69 17.16 -5.74
C PRO A 146 13.55 15.68 -6.08
N ASP A 147 12.66 14.96 -5.39
CA ASP A 147 12.27 13.58 -5.66
C ASP A 147 10.73 13.44 -5.75
N VAL A 148 10.28 12.44 -6.51
CA VAL A 148 8.86 12.22 -6.84
C VAL A 148 7.98 12.15 -5.60
N ILE A 149 8.41 11.42 -4.57
CA ILE A 149 7.63 11.23 -3.35
C ILE A 149 7.48 12.55 -2.58
N SER A 150 8.58 13.33 -2.47
CA SER A 150 8.54 14.62 -1.78
C SER A 150 7.64 15.63 -2.49
N VAL A 151 7.72 15.67 -3.82
CA VAL A 151 6.87 16.56 -4.63
C VAL A 151 5.39 16.16 -4.49
N TYR A 152 5.08 14.87 -4.59
CA TYR A 152 3.72 14.37 -4.42
C TYR A 152 3.15 14.69 -3.02
N GLN A 153 3.91 14.39 -1.95
CA GLN A 153 3.48 14.65 -0.58
C GLN A 153 3.38 16.16 -0.27
N THR A 154 4.27 16.99 -0.85
CA THR A 154 4.18 18.44 -0.69
C THR A 154 2.97 19.01 -1.41
N LYS A 155 2.59 18.44 -2.57
CA LYS A 155 1.35 18.82 -3.26
C LYS A 155 0.14 18.48 -2.40
N TRP A 156 0.09 17.27 -1.87
CA TRP A 156 -0.98 16.86 -0.94
C TRP A 156 -1.05 17.79 0.29
N ALA A 157 0.10 18.17 0.87
CA ALA A 157 0.14 19.12 1.99
C ALA A 157 -0.43 20.48 1.61
N LEU A 158 -0.15 20.96 0.40
CA LEU A 158 -0.67 22.22 -0.10
C LEU A 158 -2.19 22.17 -0.31
N ASP A 159 -2.70 21.08 -0.88
CA ASP A 159 -4.13 20.85 -1.09
C ASP A 159 -4.87 20.78 0.27
N THR A 160 -4.26 20.11 1.26
CA THR A 160 -4.78 20.07 2.64
C THR A 160 -4.83 21.44 3.28
N LEU A 161 -3.79 22.28 3.13
CA LEU A 161 -3.79 23.65 3.66
C LEU A 161 -4.89 24.51 3.00
N GLN A 162 -5.16 24.29 1.72
CA GLN A 162 -6.25 24.98 1.02
C GLN A 162 -7.63 24.52 1.54
N SER A 163 -7.83 23.22 1.72
CA SER A 163 -9.09 22.68 2.28
C SER A 163 -9.34 23.14 3.73
N LEU A 164 -8.27 23.44 4.47
CA LEU A 164 -8.33 24.08 5.79
C LEU A 164 -8.44 25.61 5.72
N HIS A 165 -8.68 26.18 4.54
CA HIS A 165 -8.86 27.62 4.28
C HIS A 165 -7.62 28.50 4.61
N PHE A 166 -6.40 27.92 4.57
CA PHE A 166 -5.19 28.72 4.69
C PHE A 166 -4.85 29.40 3.35
N PRO A 167 -4.65 30.74 3.31
CA PRO A 167 -4.38 31.45 2.08
C PRO A 167 -3.06 31.01 1.42
N LEU A 168 -3.06 30.70 0.14
CA LEU A 168 -1.83 30.35 -0.60
C LEU A 168 -0.75 31.43 -0.54
N LYS A 169 -1.16 32.71 -0.37
CA LYS A 169 -0.23 33.83 -0.18
C LYS A 169 0.61 33.71 1.09
N MET A 170 0.16 32.91 2.07
CA MET A 170 0.88 32.62 3.30
C MET A 170 1.94 31.52 3.11
N VAL A 171 1.85 30.73 2.04
CA VAL A 171 2.68 29.54 1.81
C VAL A 171 3.83 29.86 0.87
N ARG A 172 5.05 29.43 1.25
CA ARG A 172 6.24 29.48 0.40
C ARG A 172 6.96 28.14 0.42
N LEU A 173 7.70 27.84 -0.63
CA LEU A 173 8.47 26.61 -0.73
C LEU A 173 9.95 26.84 -0.36
N VAL A 174 10.52 25.88 0.34
CA VAL A 174 11.96 25.76 0.57
C VAL A 174 12.43 24.49 -0.11
N LEU A 175 13.29 24.59 -1.11
CA LEU A 175 13.85 23.45 -1.80
C LEU A 175 15.15 23.02 -1.14
N ASN A 176 15.13 21.88 -0.46
CA ASN A 176 16.32 21.28 0.14
C ASN A 176 16.98 20.26 -0.79
N ARG A 177 18.29 20.08 -0.68
CA ARG A 177 19.10 19.21 -1.53
C ARG A 177 18.95 19.56 -3.02
N ALA A 178 18.91 20.85 -3.32
CA ALA A 178 18.60 21.39 -4.65
C ALA A 178 19.54 20.94 -5.78
N GLU A 179 20.77 20.51 -5.46
CA GLU A 179 21.79 20.03 -6.40
C GLU A 179 21.96 18.50 -6.35
N SER A 180 21.03 17.75 -5.73
CA SER A 180 21.10 16.29 -5.77
C SER A 180 20.87 15.78 -7.20
N LEU A 181 21.51 14.67 -7.58
CA LEU A 181 21.25 13.95 -8.84
C LEU A 181 19.82 13.35 -8.80
N ALA A 182 18.84 14.21 -8.81
CA ALA A 182 17.44 13.86 -8.61
C ALA A 182 16.70 13.81 -9.93
N SER A 183 15.64 13.04 -9.97
CA SER A 183 14.82 12.77 -11.15
C SER A 183 13.90 13.94 -11.56
N ILE A 184 13.72 14.96 -10.71
CA ILE A 184 12.80 16.08 -10.97
C ILE A 184 13.59 17.39 -11.06
N SER A 185 13.43 18.07 -12.19
CA SER A 185 14.08 19.36 -12.43
C SER A 185 13.40 20.52 -11.67
N MET A 186 14.13 21.58 -11.47
CA MET A 186 13.62 22.83 -10.88
C MET A 186 12.43 23.40 -11.66
N GLN A 187 12.42 23.24 -12.99
CA GLN A 187 11.33 23.76 -13.83
C GLN A 187 10.04 22.97 -13.60
N GLU A 188 10.14 21.65 -13.49
CA GLU A 188 9.01 20.79 -13.18
C GLU A 188 8.43 21.10 -11.80
N ILE A 189 9.28 21.32 -10.77
CA ILE A 189 8.81 21.72 -9.43
C ILE A 189 8.04 23.04 -9.50
N LYS A 190 8.52 24.03 -10.26
CA LYS A 190 7.81 25.31 -10.42
C LYS A 190 6.49 25.21 -11.16
N VAL A 191 6.34 24.25 -12.07
CA VAL A 191 5.07 23.99 -12.78
C VAL A 191 4.04 23.33 -11.86
N VAL A 192 4.49 22.43 -10.98
CA VAL A 192 3.61 21.69 -10.06
C VAL A 192 3.05 22.58 -8.95
N PHE A 193 3.83 23.56 -8.47
CA PHE A 193 3.44 24.37 -7.31
C PHE A 193 3.16 25.82 -7.68
N PRO A 194 1.99 26.36 -7.32
CA PRO A 194 1.65 27.78 -7.51
C PRO A 194 2.35 28.70 -6.49
N CYS A 195 3.21 28.15 -5.62
CA CYS A 195 3.89 28.89 -4.56
C CYS A 195 5.34 29.24 -4.96
N GLU A 196 5.81 30.39 -4.51
CA GLU A 196 7.17 30.84 -4.74
C GLU A 196 8.19 29.99 -3.95
N ILE A 197 9.29 29.61 -4.60
CA ILE A 197 10.45 28.99 -3.93
C ILE A 197 11.34 30.13 -3.42
N ILE A 198 11.34 30.37 -2.10
CA ILE A 198 12.08 31.47 -1.48
C ILE A 198 13.50 31.13 -1.07
N ALA A 199 13.82 29.83 -0.93
CA ALA A 199 15.16 29.37 -0.60
C ALA A 199 15.50 28.05 -1.29
N LYS A 200 16.77 27.94 -1.67
CA LYS A 200 17.38 26.74 -2.24
C LYS A 200 18.58 26.35 -1.39
N ILE A 201 18.52 25.19 -0.76
CA ILE A 201 19.56 24.70 0.10
C ILE A 201 20.31 23.59 -0.64
N PRO A 202 21.62 23.72 -0.90
CA PRO A 202 22.41 22.73 -1.62
C PRO A 202 22.60 21.44 -0.80
N SER A 203 23.01 20.35 -1.46
CA SER A 203 23.27 19.08 -0.81
C SER A 203 24.75 18.99 -0.37
N GLU A 204 25.02 19.25 0.90
CA GLU A 204 26.34 19.06 1.52
C GLU A 204 26.26 18.07 2.70
N GLY A 205 25.87 16.82 2.41
CA GLY A 205 25.57 15.80 3.44
C GLY A 205 26.74 15.56 4.42
N LYS A 206 28.02 15.63 3.95
CA LYS A 206 29.20 15.46 4.80
C LYS A 206 29.31 16.57 5.85
N SER A 207 29.19 17.83 5.43
CA SER A 207 29.28 18.99 6.33
C SER A 207 28.09 19.00 7.32
N ALA A 208 26.89 18.66 6.85
CA ALA A 208 25.71 18.58 7.70
C ALA A 208 25.83 17.47 8.76
N MET A 209 26.33 16.28 8.39
CA MET A 209 26.55 15.17 9.32
C MET A 209 27.62 15.50 10.35
N MET A 210 28.73 16.14 9.94
CA MET A 210 29.80 16.54 10.85
C MET A 210 29.33 17.58 11.86
N ALA A 211 28.57 18.59 11.43
CA ALA A 211 27.98 19.59 12.33
C ALA A 211 27.01 18.97 13.34
N MET A 212 26.16 18.04 12.87
CA MET A 212 25.22 17.30 13.71
C MET A 212 25.93 16.45 14.76
N ASN A 213 27.00 15.73 14.39
CA ASN A 213 27.79 14.92 15.32
C ASN A 213 28.48 15.76 16.39
N LYS A 214 28.89 16.99 16.03
CA LYS A 214 29.46 17.97 16.97
C LYS A 214 28.43 18.73 17.80
N LYS A 215 27.13 18.50 17.54
CA LYS A 215 26.02 19.23 18.17
C LYS A 215 26.13 20.74 18.04
N VAL A 216 26.49 21.21 16.86
CA VAL A 216 26.64 22.62 16.52
C VAL A 216 25.92 22.94 15.23
N ALA A 217 25.26 24.11 15.15
CA ALA A 217 24.65 24.54 13.90
C ALA A 217 25.68 24.61 12.76
N LEU A 218 25.30 24.09 11.59
CA LEU A 218 26.20 24.01 10.43
C LEU A 218 26.77 25.38 10.02
N VAL A 219 25.95 26.43 10.09
CA VAL A 219 26.35 27.81 9.78
C VAL A 219 27.38 28.40 10.76
N LYS A 220 27.59 27.75 11.92
CA LYS A 220 28.67 28.08 12.85
C LYS A 220 29.94 27.25 12.59
N GLU A 221 29.78 25.96 12.38
CA GLU A 221 30.89 25.01 12.19
C GLU A 221 31.58 25.21 10.82
N PHE A 222 30.78 25.50 9.78
CA PHE A 222 31.29 25.65 8.41
C PHE A 222 30.80 26.99 7.80
N PRO A 223 31.18 28.15 8.31
CA PRO A 223 30.64 29.46 7.90
C PRO A 223 30.96 29.82 6.44
N THR A 224 31.99 29.24 5.83
CA THR A 224 32.39 29.49 4.44
C THR A 224 31.82 28.48 3.44
N SER A 225 31.04 27.49 3.88
CA SER A 225 30.43 26.48 3.02
C SER A 225 29.30 27.07 2.17
N LYS A 226 29.00 26.43 1.01
CA LYS A 226 27.89 26.85 0.13
C LYS A 226 26.55 26.79 0.87
N ILE A 227 26.37 25.77 1.70
CA ILE A 227 25.13 25.61 2.47
C ILE A 227 24.98 26.71 3.54
N ALA A 228 26.07 27.14 4.19
CA ALA A 228 26.03 28.26 5.12
C ALA A 228 25.70 29.59 4.40
N ALA A 229 26.28 29.82 3.22
CA ALA A 229 25.96 30.95 2.39
C ALA A 229 24.46 30.98 1.98
N SER A 230 23.89 29.81 1.67
CA SER A 230 22.45 29.71 1.33
C SER A 230 21.54 30.03 2.52
N PHE A 231 21.89 29.62 3.74
CA PHE A 231 21.14 30.02 4.94
C PHE A 231 21.27 31.52 5.25
N THR A 232 22.43 32.10 5.03
CA THR A 232 22.63 33.56 5.17
C THR A 232 21.79 34.32 4.16
N ALA A 233 21.76 33.88 2.90
CA ALA A 233 20.90 34.47 1.88
C ALA A 233 19.40 34.30 2.20
N PHE A 234 19.01 33.16 2.74
CA PHE A 234 17.63 32.89 3.16
C PHE A 234 17.22 33.81 4.32
N ALA A 235 18.04 33.94 5.35
CA ALA A 235 17.80 34.88 6.45
C ALA A 235 17.68 36.33 5.97
N LYS A 236 18.56 36.75 5.05
CA LYS A 236 18.52 38.08 4.43
C LYS A 236 17.22 38.31 3.67
N ALA A 237 16.79 37.32 2.86
CA ALA A 237 15.52 37.41 2.14
C ALA A 237 14.32 37.61 3.07
N LEU A 238 14.27 36.86 4.22
CA LEU A 238 13.22 37.04 5.20
C LEU A 238 13.23 38.40 5.90
N ILE A 239 14.42 39.01 6.08
CA ILE A 239 14.55 40.33 6.70
C ILE A 239 14.13 41.44 5.73
N GLU A 240 14.51 41.34 4.45
CA GLU A 240 14.26 42.35 3.44
C GLU A 240 12.84 42.33 2.87
N ARG A 241 12.27 41.10 2.76
CA ARG A 241 10.94 40.92 2.13
C ARG A 241 9.83 40.81 3.16
N GLN A 242 9.40 41.93 3.70
CA GLN A 242 8.29 42.01 4.65
C GLN A 242 6.93 41.65 4.00
N ASP A 243 6.83 41.68 2.68
CA ASP A 243 5.69 41.26 1.88
C ASP A 243 5.36 39.77 2.00
N LEU A 244 6.32 38.98 2.47
CA LEU A 244 6.12 37.54 2.70
C LEU A 244 5.22 37.24 3.91
N PHE A 245 5.13 38.18 4.86
CA PHE A 245 4.43 37.97 6.12
C PHE A 245 3.02 38.55 6.08
N LEU A 246 2.01 37.70 6.16
CA LEU A 246 0.62 38.17 6.24
C LEU A 246 0.26 38.60 7.65
N LYS A 247 -0.50 39.68 7.76
CA LYS A 247 -1.03 40.12 9.06
C LYS A 247 -2.21 39.22 9.44
N ARG A 248 -2.30 38.83 10.70
CA ARG A 248 -3.38 37.96 11.22
C ARG A 248 -4.80 38.45 10.91
N LYS A 249 -5.02 39.79 10.85
CA LYS A 249 -6.32 40.35 10.46
C LYS A 249 -6.66 39.99 9.02
N ASP A 250 -5.68 40.07 8.12
CA ASP A 250 -5.87 39.82 6.70
C ASP A 250 -6.10 38.30 6.45
N ILE A 251 -5.46 37.42 7.23
CA ILE A 251 -5.66 35.97 7.16
C ILE A 251 -7.11 35.59 7.49
N LYS A 252 -7.66 36.13 8.59
CA LYS A 252 -9.06 35.91 9.00
C LYS A 252 -10.06 36.43 7.99
N THR A 253 -9.82 37.59 7.41
CA THR A 253 -10.68 38.18 6.36
C THR A 253 -10.65 37.34 5.10
N MET A 254 -9.47 36.85 4.67
CA MET A 254 -9.33 35.96 3.52
C MET A 254 -9.96 34.57 3.75
N GLN A 255 -9.97 34.04 4.97
CA GLN A 255 -10.66 32.82 5.31
C GLN A 255 -12.18 32.94 5.11
N HIS A 256 -12.77 34.06 5.47
CA HIS A 256 -14.20 34.35 5.23
C HIS A 256 -14.55 34.59 3.74
N GLU A 257 -13.63 35.18 2.96
CA GLU A 257 -13.87 35.40 1.51
C GLU A 257 -13.79 34.10 0.68
N PHE A 258 -13.17 33.03 1.21
CA PHE A 258 -13.11 31.71 0.56
C PHE A 258 -14.42 30.92 0.64
N GLU A 259 -15.31 31.23 1.57
CA GLU A 259 -16.64 30.61 1.66
C GLU A 259 -17.57 30.96 0.47
N GLU A 260 -17.21 31.95 -0.37
CA GLU A 260 -18.06 32.41 -1.48
C GLU A 260 -17.50 32.19 -2.91
N LYS A 261 -16.31 31.62 -3.09
CA LYS A 261 -15.72 31.47 -4.44
C LYS A 261 -15.25 30.06 -4.74
N GLU A 262 -15.81 29.51 -5.83
CA GLU A 262 -15.36 28.25 -6.44
C GLU A 262 -13.84 28.16 -6.61
N SER A 263 -13.27 27.04 -6.20
CA SER A 263 -11.85 26.77 -6.24
C SER A 263 -11.31 26.77 -7.68
N MET A 264 -10.08 27.24 -7.86
CA MET A 264 -9.39 27.27 -9.16
C MET A 264 -9.25 25.88 -9.81
N TRP A 265 -9.43 24.81 -9.02
CA TRP A 265 -9.35 23.40 -9.44
C TRP A 265 -10.64 22.90 -10.09
N ASP A 266 -11.81 23.51 -9.77
CA ASP A 266 -13.09 23.23 -10.41
C ASP A 266 -13.07 23.64 -11.88
N LYS A 267 -12.30 24.68 -12.22
CA LYS A 267 -12.12 25.14 -13.60
C LYS A 267 -11.29 24.20 -14.48
N HIS A 268 -10.53 23.30 -13.88
CA HIS A 268 -9.66 22.36 -14.60
C HIS A 268 -10.09 20.89 -14.50
N GLY A 269 -11.29 20.60 -14.00
CA GLY A 269 -11.89 19.26 -14.05
C GLY A 269 -11.24 18.23 -13.10
N LEU A 270 -10.52 18.67 -12.05
CA LEU A 270 -9.79 17.80 -11.13
C LEU A 270 -10.51 17.54 -9.78
N THR A 271 -11.72 18.09 -9.60
CA THR A 271 -12.48 18.02 -8.33
C THR A 271 -13.64 17.04 -8.29
N ALA A 272 -13.74 16.12 -9.23
CA ALA A 272 -14.87 15.19 -9.33
C ALA A 272 -15.02 14.15 -8.19
N SER A 273 -14.37 14.31 -7.03
CA SER A 273 -14.43 13.29 -5.97
C SER A 273 -14.56 13.78 -4.52
N ILE A 274 -14.69 15.09 -4.25
CA ILE A 274 -14.66 15.60 -2.86
C ILE A 274 -16.04 16.04 -2.33
N ASP A 275 -16.97 16.48 -3.17
CA ASP A 275 -18.28 16.99 -2.73
C ASP A 275 -19.28 15.94 -2.18
N ALA A 276 -18.98 14.65 -2.33
CA ALA A 276 -19.78 13.59 -1.71
C ALA A 276 -19.41 13.30 -0.24
N MET A 277 -18.27 13.81 0.26
CA MET A 277 -17.74 13.50 1.60
C MET A 277 -18.06 14.54 2.69
N GLY A 278 -18.43 15.77 2.33
CA GLY A 278 -18.45 16.89 3.27
C GLY A 278 -19.62 16.96 4.26
N ARG A 279 -20.61 16.09 4.19
CA ARG A 279 -21.77 16.08 5.13
C ARG A 279 -21.86 14.87 6.05
N GLU A 280 -21.07 13.83 5.83
CA GLU A 280 -21.02 12.64 6.70
C GLU A 280 -19.88 12.68 7.75
N GLU A 281 -18.90 13.58 7.64
CA GLU A 281 -17.68 13.54 8.47
C GLU A 281 -17.89 13.99 9.93
N VAL A 282 -18.78 14.92 10.21
CA VAL A 282 -19.01 15.42 11.60
C VAL A 282 -19.75 14.38 12.43
N ASP A 283 -20.72 13.67 11.83
CA ASP A 283 -21.42 12.56 12.47
C ASP A 283 -20.55 11.31 12.62
N TYR A 284 -19.50 11.17 11.79
CA TYR A 284 -18.64 9.99 11.74
C TYR A 284 -17.62 9.95 12.88
N ASP A 285 -17.02 11.08 13.25
CA ASP A 285 -16.03 11.15 14.35
C ASP A 285 -16.68 10.87 15.71
N GLU A 286 -17.87 11.36 15.97
CA GLU A 286 -18.62 11.08 17.21
C GLU A 286 -19.02 9.60 17.30
N MET A 287 -19.39 8.98 16.18
CA MET A 287 -19.71 7.56 16.13
C MET A 287 -18.48 6.68 16.37
N VAL A 288 -17.31 7.06 15.85
CA VAL A 288 -16.04 6.36 16.09
C VAL A 288 -15.65 6.44 17.58
N ILE A 289 -15.77 7.61 18.19
CA ILE A 289 -15.49 7.81 19.64
C ILE A 289 -16.43 6.95 20.48
N LEU A 290 -17.72 6.90 20.13
CA LEU A 290 -18.71 6.07 20.81
C LEU A 290 -18.38 4.58 20.67
N LYS A 291 -18.00 4.13 19.48
CA LYS A 291 -17.54 2.76 19.22
C LYS A 291 -16.34 2.41 20.09
N GLN A 292 -15.32 3.27 20.12
CA GLN A 292 -14.12 3.06 20.94
C GLN A 292 -14.46 2.91 22.41
N LYS A 293 -15.34 3.77 22.93
CA LYS A 293 -15.77 3.76 24.34
C LYS A 293 -16.50 2.45 24.69
N ILE A 294 -17.45 2.03 23.84
CA ILE A 294 -18.24 0.81 24.09
C ILE A 294 -17.36 -0.44 23.89
N HIS A 295 -16.49 -0.45 22.88
CA HIS A 295 -15.55 -1.54 22.63
C HIS A 295 -14.58 -1.74 23.81
N ALA A 296 -14.02 -0.64 24.37
CA ALA A 296 -13.15 -0.71 25.55
C ALA A 296 -13.88 -1.30 26.77
N LYS A 297 -15.13 -0.86 27.05
CA LYS A 297 -15.96 -1.41 28.10
C LYS A 297 -16.25 -2.90 27.91
N LEU A 298 -16.50 -3.32 26.66
CA LEU A 298 -16.77 -4.72 26.32
C LEU A 298 -15.55 -5.62 26.59
N ILE A 299 -14.35 -5.19 26.15
CA ILE A 299 -13.09 -5.92 26.38
C ILE A 299 -12.83 -6.11 27.86
N GLU A 300 -13.08 -5.07 28.67
CA GLU A 300 -12.90 -5.12 30.12
C GLU A 300 -13.92 -6.05 30.79
N SER A 301 -15.21 -5.92 30.46
CA SER A 301 -16.32 -6.68 31.05
C SER A 301 -16.26 -8.18 30.73
N LEU A 302 -15.77 -8.54 29.57
CA LEU A 302 -15.62 -9.95 29.15
C LEU A 302 -14.22 -10.52 29.44
N ASN A 303 -13.28 -9.71 29.98
CA ASN A 303 -11.89 -10.12 30.20
C ASN A 303 -11.24 -10.74 28.95
N LEU A 304 -11.55 -10.23 27.75
CA LEU A 304 -11.12 -10.80 26.47
C LEU A 304 -9.61 -10.92 26.32
N LYS A 305 -8.83 -10.11 27.06
CA LYS A 305 -7.36 -10.21 27.12
C LYS A 305 -6.83 -11.48 27.80
N LYS A 306 -7.68 -12.23 28.53
CA LYS A 306 -7.32 -13.46 29.24
C LYS A 306 -8.00 -14.70 28.69
N LEU A 307 -8.84 -14.57 27.66
CA LEU A 307 -9.50 -15.71 27.04
C LEU A 307 -8.53 -16.53 26.20
N ASP A 308 -8.43 -17.83 26.48
CA ASP A 308 -7.69 -18.78 25.67
C ASP A 308 -8.32 -18.85 24.27
N TYR A 309 -7.48 -18.84 23.25
CA TYR A 309 -7.87 -18.92 21.84
C TYR A 309 -8.73 -20.14 21.51
N ASP A 310 -8.55 -21.24 22.23
CA ASP A 310 -9.36 -22.46 22.12
C ASP A 310 -10.84 -22.22 22.42
N SER A 311 -11.15 -21.21 23.23
CA SER A 311 -12.53 -20.82 23.54
C SER A 311 -13.25 -20.10 22.39
N LEU A 312 -12.50 -19.49 21.48
CA LEU A 312 -13.03 -18.80 20.30
C LEU A 312 -13.22 -19.73 19.08
N THR A 313 -12.52 -20.86 19.07
CA THR A 313 -12.55 -21.83 17.95
C THR A 313 -13.61 -22.90 18.12
N GLN A 314 -14.10 -23.18 19.36
CA GLN A 314 -15.19 -24.14 19.58
C GLN A 314 -16.55 -23.46 19.31
N ALA A 315 -17.27 -23.97 18.32
CA ALA A 315 -18.52 -23.36 17.80
C ALA A 315 -19.56 -23.05 18.91
N ASP A 316 -19.71 -23.92 19.90
CA ASP A 316 -20.70 -23.72 20.97
C ASP A 316 -20.25 -22.62 21.94
N LYS A 317 -19.01 -22.56 22.32
CA LYS A 317 -18.46 -21.52 23.22
C LYS A 317 -18.39 -20.16 22.55
N SER A 318 -18.06 -20.14 21.26
CA SER A 318 -18.03 -18.93 20.46
C SER A 318 -19.42 -18.32 20.32
N SER A 319 -20.46 -19.12 20.09
CA SER A 319 -21.83 -18.65 19.97
C SER A 319 -22.40 -18.10 21.30
N GLU A 320 -22.07 -18.75 22.43
CA GLU A 320 -22.45 -18.26 23.75
C GLU A 320 -21.74 -16.96 24.13
N LEU A 321 -20.43 -16.87 23.85
CA LEU A 321 -19.65 -15.64 24.04
C LEU A 321 -20.21 -14.48 23.21
N ARG A 322 -20.54 -14.73 21.94
CA ARG A 322 -21.12 -13.73 21.04
C ARG A 322 -22.48 -13.24 21.56
N ARG A 323 -23.35 -14.14 22.03
CA ARG A 323 -24.66 -13.78 22.62
C ARG A 323 -24.50 -12.94 23.88
N ARG A 324 -23.55 -13.29 24.75
CA ARG A 324 -23.25 -12.52 25.98
C ARG A 324 -22.70 -11.14 25.66
N ALA A 325 -21.78 -11.06 24.67
CA ALA A 325 -21.24 -9.80 24.18
C ALA A 325 -22.32 -8.90 23.59
N GLU A 326 -23.27 -9.48 22.82
CA GLU A 326 -24.39 -8.75 22.22
C GLU A 326 -25.29 -8.11 23.28
N MET A 327 -25.61 -8.84 24.35
CA MET A 327 -26.40 -8.30 25.46
C MET A 327 -25.68 -7.14 26.16
N LEU A 328 -24.38 -7.28 26.43
CA LEU A 328 -23.59 -6.22 27.09
C LEU A 328 -23.45 -4.98 26.20
N VAL A 329 -23.23 -5.14 24.90
CA VAL A 329 -23.15 -4.01 23.97
C VAL A 329 -24.49 -3.30 23.89
N ALA A 330 -25.60 -4.04 23.83
CA ALA A 330 -26.94 -3.44 23.81
C ALA A 330 -27.25 -2.66 25.12
N GLU A 331 -26.80 -3.18 26.27
CA GLU A 331 -26.90 -2.50 27.57
C GLU A 331 -26.06 -1.22 27.61
N PHE A 332 -24.81 -1.27 27.13
CA PHE A 332 -23.94 -0.11 27.07
C PHE A 332 -24.47 0.98 26.15
N ILE A 333 -25.02 0.60 24.98
CA ILE A 333 -25.67 1.53 24.05
C ILE A 333 -26.91 2.16 24.66
N ALA A 334 -27.72 1.40 25.41
CA ALA A 334 -28.91 1.92 26.08
C ALA A 334 -28.57 2.94 27.18
N GLY A 335 -27.41 2.83 27.82
CA GLY A 335 -26.90 3.78 28.81
C GLY A 335 -26.28 5.07 28.25
N GLU A 336 -26.06 5.16 26.93
CA GLU A 336 -25.48 6.34 26.29
C GLU A 336 -26.59 7.21 25.67
N SER A 337 -26.69 8.46 26.14
CA SER A 337 -27.69 9.43 25.63
C SER A 337 -27.07 10.22 24.45
N HIS A 338 -26.95 9.61 23.28
CA HIS A 338 -26.46 10.28 22.07
C HIS A 338 -27.56 10.51 21.05
N SER A 339 -27.60 11.71 20.47
CA SER A 339 -28.51 12.07 19.36
C SER A 339 -28.35 11.17 18.13
N LEU A 340 -27.15 10.59 17.93
CA LEU A 340 -26.79 9.68 16.85
C LEU A 340 -27.48 8.30 16.91
N LEU A 341 -28.08 7.93 18.06
CA LEU A 341 -28.69 6.62 18.30
C LEU A 341 -30.21 6.62 18.05
N GLY A 342 -30.74 7.56 17.28
CA GLY A 342 -32.16 7.78 17.09
C GLY A 342 -32.92 6.64 16.40
N SER A 343 -32.29 5.86 15.53
CA SER A 343 -32.96 4.77 14.82
C SER A 343 -32.62 3.38 15.38
N ILE A 344 -33.57 2.46 15.32
CA ILE A 344 -33.37 1.05 15.72
C ILE A 344 -32.34 0.38 14.79
N GLU A 345 -32.32 0.74 13.51
CA GLU A 345 -31.39 0.20 12.52
C GLU A 345 -29.95 0.65 12.81
N THR A 346 -29.75 1.92 13.14
CA THR A 346 -28.43 2.46 13.52
C THR A 346 -27.89 1.73 14.77
N ARG A 347 -28.75 1.49 15.77
CA ARG A 347 -28.34 0.72 16.96
C ARG A 347 -27.96 -0.72 16.64
N LYS A 348 -28.76 -1.42 15.82
CA LYS A 348 -28.44 -2.80 15.40
C LYS A 348 -27.14 -2.86 14.60
N LYS A 349 -26.92 -1.90 13.70
CA LYS A 349 -25.67 -1.78 12.93
C LYS A 349 -24.47 -1.57 13.86
N LEU A 350 -24.58 -0.66 14.81
CA LEU A 350 -23.53 -0.37 15.79
C LEU A 350 -23.21 -1.58 16.68
N VAL A 351 -24.24 -2.30 17.19
CA VAL A 351 -24.02 -3.55 17.94
C VAL A 351 -23.23 -4.55 17.11
N ARG A 352 -23.63 -4.78 15.87
CA ARG A 352 -22.94 -5.71 14.97
C ARG A 352 -21.49 -5.30 14.70
N GLU A 353 -21.25 -4.04 14.40
CA GLU A 353 -19.91 -3.53 14.13
C GLU A 353 -18.98 -3.65 15.34
N ILE A 354 -19.47 -3.36 16.55
CA ILE A 354 -18.69 -3.53 17.80
C ILE A 354 -18.39 -5.01 18.07
N LEU A 355 -19.34 -5.90 17.83
CA LEU A 355 -19.12 -7.35 18.00
C LEU A 355 -18.12 -7.89 16.97
N ASP A 356 -18.22 -7.45 15.72
CA ASP A 356 -17.29 -7.85 14.66
C ASP A 356 -15.86 -7.34 14.95
N GLU A 357 -15.73 -6.14 15.53
CA GLU A 357 -14.45 -5.61 16.02
C GLU A 357 -13.90 -6.41 17.21
N ALA A 358 -14.73 -6.72 18.19
CA ALA A 358 -14.30 -7.37 19.42
C ALA A 358 -14.01 -8.87 19.25
N LEU A 359 -14.79 -9.58 18.41
CA LEU A 359 -14.77 -11.04 18.31
C LEU A 359 -14.46 -11.57 16.89
N GLY A 360 -14.58 -10.74 15.85
CA GLY A 360 -14.39 -11.09 14.44
C GLY A 360 -13.19 -10.40 13.80
N TYR A 361 -13.29 -10.16 12.49
CA TYR A 361 -12.29 -9.47 11.69
C TYR A 361 -12.60 -7.97 11.53
N GLY A 362 -13.46 -7.41 12.39
CA GLY A 362 -13.82 -6.00 12.40
C GLY A 362 -14.48 -5.53 11.10
N PRO A 363 -14.05 -4.37 10.54
CA PRO A 363 -14.63 -3.80 9.33
C PRO A 363 -14.47 -4.70 8.10
N LEU A 364 -13.65 -5.74 8.15
CA LEU A 364 -13.42 -6.68 7.05
C LEU A 364 -14.54 -7.71 6.91
N GLU A 365 -15.37 -7.94 7.94
CA GLU A 365 -16.42 -8.96 7.92
C GLU A 365 -17.41 -8.80 6.75
N ASP A 366 -17.87 -7.58 6.50
CA ASP A 366 -18.77 -7.29 5.39
C ASP A 366 -18.08 -7.44 4.03
N LEU A 367 -16.79 -7.00 3.94
CA LEU A 367 -16.01 -7.07 2.71
C LEU A 367 -15.66 -8.53 2.35
N LEU A 368 -15.45 -9.36 3.37
CA LEU A 368 -15.21 -10.80 3.17
C LEU A 368 -16.45 -11.54 2.69
N LYS A 369 -17.66 -11.07 3.03
CA LYS A 369 -18.93 -11.67 2.61
C LYS A 369 -19.37 -11.27 1.21
N ASP A 370 -18.85 -10.16 0.68
CA ASP A 370 -19.23 -9.64 -0.64
C ASP A 370 -18.46 -10.38 -1.75
N ASP A 371 -19.13 -11.26 -2.48
CA ASP A 371 -18.53 -12.08 -3.54
C ASP A 371 -18.05 -11.26 -4.76
N GLY A 372 -18.47 -9.99 -4.90
CA GLY A 372 -17.97 -9.05 -5.93
C GLY A 372 -16.53 -8.59 -5.68
N ILE A 373 -16.07 -8.63 -4.44
CA ILE A 373 -14.73 -8.21 -4.03
C ILE A 373 -13.73 -9.34 -4.24
N THR A 374 -12.62 -9.05 -4.92
CA THR A 374 -11.55 -10.00 -5.17
C THR A 374 -10.37 -9.86 -4.21
N ASP A 375 -10.00 -8.62 -3.90
CA ASP A 375 -8.88 -8.33 -3.02
C ASP A 375 -9.29 -7.24 -2.01
N ILE A 376 -8.81 -7.36 -0.76
CA ILE A 376 -8.97 -6.39 0.31
C ILE A 376 -7.58 -5.96 0.76
N LEU A 377 -7.30 -4.66 0.70
CA LEU A 377 -5.98 -4.08 0.96
C LEU A 377 -6.09 -3.09 2.11
N VAL A 378 -5.65 -3.48 3.30
CA VAL A 378 -5.57 -2.61 4.47
C VAL A 378 -4.17 -1.99 4.51
N ASN A 379 -4.04 -0.73 4.11
CA ASN A 379 -2.76 -0.01 4.15
C ASN A 379 -2.43 0.48 5.56
N ASN A 380 -3.46 0.87 6.31
CA ASN A 380 -3.42 1.27 7.72
C ASN A 380 -4.85 1.24 8.29
N LYS A 381 -5.02 1.71 9.53
CA LYS A 381 -6.34 1.73 10.20
C LYS A 381 -7.41 2.56 9.46
N ASP A 382 -7.01 3.57 8.71
CA ASP A 382 -7.91 4.54 8.05
C ASP A 382 -8.14 4.23 6.57
N GLU A 383 -7.26 3.43 5.93
CA GLU A 383 -7.27 3.19 4.50
C GLU A 383 -7.45 1.72 4.17
N ILE A 384 -8.66 1.35 3.78
CA ILE A 384 -9.02 0.02 3.30
C ILE A 384 -9.47 0.13 1.85
N TYR A 385 -8.67 -0.40 0.94
CA TYR A 385 -9.00 -0.50 -0.48
C TYR A 385 -9.56 -1.88 -0.79
N ILE A 386 -10.42 -1.95 -1.79
CA ILE A 386 -10.91 -3.21 -2.36
C ILE A 386 -10.72 -3.22 -3.86
N GLU A 387 -10.49 -4.42 -4.41
CA GLU A 387 -10.59 -4.64 -5.86
C GLU A 387 -11.95 -5.26 -6.19
N GLU A 388 -12.72 -4.56 -7.01
CA GLU A 388 -14.01 -5.00 -7.52
C GLU A 388 -14.04 -4.83 -9.03
N GLN A 389 -14.41 -5.88 -9.78
CA GLN A 389 -14.40 -5.90 -11.25
C GLN A 389 -13.06 -5.44 -11.87
N GLY A 390 -11.94 -5.71 -11.19
CA GLY A 390 -10.62 -5.32 -11.65
C GLY A 390 -10.24 -3.85 -11.42
N LYS A 391 -11.03 -3.08 -10.67
CA LYS A 391 -10.74 -1.69 -10.29
C LYS A 391 -10.55 -1.58 -8.79
N LEU A 392 -9.49 -0.86 -8.40
CA LEU A 392 -9.25 -0.52 -7.00
C LEU A 392 -10.10 0.69 -6.59
N ARG A 393 -10.76 0.60 -5.44
CA ARG A 393 -11.45 1.73 -4.83
C ARG A 393 -11.24 1.78 -3.31
N LEU A 394 -11.17 2.98 -2.75
CA LEU A 394 -11.15 3.20 -1.32
C LEU A 394 -12.55 2.94 -0.76
N THR A 395 -12.63 2.28 0.40
CA THR A 395 -13.90 2.07 1.11
C THR A 395 -14.10 3.12 2.20
N SER A 396 -15.33 3.28 2.66
CA SER A 396 -15.63 4.07 3.87
C SER A 396 -15.34 3.32 5.19
N LYS A 397 -14.93 2.05 5.11
CA LYS A 397 -14.63 1.22 6.29
C LYS A 397 -13.27 1.60 6.88
N ARG A 398 -13.19 1.64 8.20
CA ARG A 398 -11.95 1.94 8.95
C ARG A 398 -11.88 1.10 10.21
N PHE A 399 -10.68 0.83 10.68
CA PHE A 399 -10.45 0.22 12.00
C PHE A 399 -10.44 1.30 13.09
N ILE A 400 -10.80 0.91 14.30
CA ILE A 400 -10.77 1.79 15.48
C ILE A 400 -9.35 2.30 15.77
N GLY A 401 -8.32 1.50 15.50
CA GLY A 401 -6.92 1.84 15.76
C GLY A 401 -5.95 0.83 15.14
N ASN A 402 -4.65 1.17 15.09
CA ASN A 402 -3.61 0.27 14.60
C ASN A 402 -3.47 -1.02 15.43
N GLU A 403 -3.71 -0.94 16.74
CA GLU A 403 -3.74 -2.11 17.63
C GLU A 403 -4.86 -3.08 17.25
N GLN A 404 -5.97 -2.56 16.72
CA GLN A 404 -7.06 -3.41 16.25
C GLN A 404 -6.71 -4.14 14.96
N VAL A 405 -6.03 -3.48 14.02
CA VAL A 405 -5.48 -4.15 12.82
C VAL A 405 -4.57 -5.29 13.24
N ARG A 406 -3.66 -5.04 14.19
CA ARG A 406 -2.75 -6.06 14.73
C ARG A 406 -3.51 -7.22 15.37
N THR A 407 -4.53 -6.93 16.19
CA THR A 407 -5.37 -7.96 16.84
C THR A 407 -6.08 -8.84 15.80
N VAL A 408 -6.58 -8.25 14.71
CA VAL A 408 -7.19 -9.01 13.60
C VAL A 408 -6.16 -9.88 12.90
N ILE A 409 -4.95 -9.38 12.65
CA ILE A 409 -3.85 -10.19 12.10
C ILE A 409 -3.54 -11.38 13.02
N GLU A 410 -3.40 -11.14 14.32
CA GLU A 410 -3.12 -12.19 15.32
C GLU A 410 -4.25 -13.25 15.37
N ARG A 411 -5.52 -12.83 15.25
CA ARG A 411 -6.68 -13.74 15.16
C ARG A 411 -6.67 -14.62 13.90
N ILE A 412 -6.19 -14.09 12.79
CA ILE A 412 -6.02 -14.86 11.54
C ILE A 412 -4.91 -15.90 11.70
N LEU A 413 -3.84 -15.55 12.41
CA LEU A 413 -2.64 -16.39 12.52
C LEU A 413 -2.73 -17.47 13.60
N ALA A 414 -3.44 -17.22 14.69
CA ALA A 414 -3.50 -18.12 15.83
C ALA A 414 -4.03 -19.52 15.49
N PRO A 415 -5.13 -19.69 14.70
CA PRO A 415 -5.63 -21.03 14.34
C PRO A 415 -4.65 -21.87 13.54
N ILE A 416 -3.73 -21.23 12.83
CA ILE A 416 -2.71 -21.92 12.01
C ILE A 416 -1.35 -22.03 12.72
N GLY A 417 -1.28 -21.67 14.01
CA GLY A 417 -0.08 -21.77 14.84
C GLY A 417 1.06 -20.86 14.40
N ARG A 418 0.78 -19.76 13.68
CA ARG A 418 1.77 -18.77 13.26
C ARG A 418 1.75 -17.56 14.19
N ARG A 419 2.86 -16.83 14.23
CA ARG A 419 3.02 -15.58 14.98
C ARG A 419 3.59 -14.50 14.08
N ILE A 420 3.30 -13.25 14.43
CA ILE A 420 3.88 -12.05 13.85
C ILE A 420 4.36 -11.17 15.00
N ASP A 421 5.64 -10.81 15.01
CA ASP A 421 6.27 -9.97 16.01
C ASP A 421 7.45 -9.19 15.41
N GLU A 422 8.14 -8.41 16.21
CA GLU A 422 9.28 -7.59 15.73
C GLU A 422 10.43 -8.43 15.17
N SER A 423 10.58 -9.70 15.60
CA SER A 423 11.59 -10.61 15.08
C SER A 423 11.18 -11.27 13.77
N SER A 424 9.88 -11.42 13.54
CA SER A 424 9.26 -11.94 12.34
C SER A 424 8.12 -11.02 11.91
N PRO A 425 8.44 -9.84 11.34
CA PRO A 425 7.48 -8.75 11.17
C PRO A 425 6.57 -8.89 9.94
N TYR A 426 6.66 -9.97 9.18
CA TYR A 426 5.75 -10.29 8.07
C TYR A 426 5.41 -11.78 8.05
N VAL A 427 4.24 -12.11 7.50
CA VAL A 427 3.75 -13.48 7.46
C VAL A 427 2.74 -13.68 6.33
N ASP A 428 2.80 -14.85 5.71
CA ASP A 428 1.76 -15.36 4.82
C ASP A 428 0.88 -16.36 5.56
N ALA A 429 -0.42 -16.27 5.35
CA ALA A 429 -1.43 -17.07 6.05
C ALA A 429 -2.62 -17.39 5.14
N ARG A 430 -3.62 -18.08 5.68
CA ARG A 430 -4.91 -18.32 5.05
C ARG A 430 -6.05 -18.18 6.02
N LEU A 431 -7.16 -17.68 5.52
CA LEU A 431 -8.44 -17.75 6.20
C LEU A 431 -9.04 -19.18 6.06
N PRO A 432 -10.00 -19.55 6.91
CA PRO A 432 -10.68 -20.86 6.83
C PRO A 432 -11.38 -21.13 5.49
N ASP A 433 -11.78 -20.06 4.78
CA ASP A 433 -12.40 -20.14 3.45
C ASP A 433 -11.40 -20.38 2.32
N GLY A 434 -10.10 -20.42 2.63
CA GLY A 434 -9.01 -20.57 1.66
C GLY A 434 -8.41 -19.25 1.13
N SER A 435 -8.97 -18.10 1.49
CA SER A 435 -8.44 -16.78 1.10
C SER A 435 -7.02 -16.59 1.58
N ARG A 436 -6.14 -16.09 0.70
CA ARG A 436 -4.72 -15.83 1.04
C ARG A 436 -4.61 -14.52 1.81
N VAL A 437 -3.74 -14.53 2.81
CA VAL A 437 -3.47 -13.39 3.66
C VAL A 437 -1.98 -13.13 3.71
N ASN A 438 -1.58 -11.90 3.45
CA ASN A 438 -0.24 -11.39 3.74
C ASN A 438 -0.36 -10.25 4.74
N ALA A 439 0.44 -10.30 5.81
CA ALA A 439 0.49 -9.26 6.82
C ALA A 439 1.93 -8.82 7.07
N ILE A 440 2.10 -7.53 7.32
CA ILE A 440 3.37 -6.91 7.70
C ILE A 440 3.13 -5.85 8.76
N ILE A 441 4.01 -5.82 9.78
CA ILE A 441 3.88 -4.90 10.92
C ILE A 441 5.12 -3.99 11.06
N PRO A 442 5.04 -2.91 11.84
CA PRO A 442 6.22 -2.16 12.24
C PRO A 442 7.28 -3.07 12.91
N PRO A 443 8.60 -2.78 12.75
CA PRO A 443 9.14 -1.54 12.19
C PRO A 443 9.25 -1.51 10.65
N LEU A 444 8.95 -2.60 9.94
CA LEU A 444 9.08 -2.64 8.48
C LEU A 444 7.94 -1.87 7.79
N SER A 445 6.72 -1.97 8.28
CA SER A 445 5.59 -1.16 7.80
C SER A 445 5.57 0.19 8.51
N LEU A 446 5.91 1.26 7.80
CA LEU A 446 6.08 2.60 8.37
C LEU A 446 4.75 3.31 8.68
N THR A 447 3.67 2.89 8.05
CA THR A 447 2.32 3.49 8.19
C THR A 447 1.44 2.81 9.22
N GLY A 448 1.94 1.74 9.85
CA GLY A 448 1.20 0.87 10.76
C GLY A 448 1.09 -0.56 10.24
N PRO A 449 0.39 -1.45 10.93
CA PRO A 449 0.14 -2.80 10.45
C PRO A 449 -0.61 -2.77 9.12
N THR A 450 -0.14 -3.56 8.15
CA THR A 450 -0.70 -3.66 6.80
C THR A 450 -1.17 -5.10 6.58
N LEU A 451 -2.33 -5.26 5.94
CA LEU A 451 -2.94 -6.56 5.70
C LEU A 451 -3.50 -6.62 4.29
N THR A 452 -3.13 -7.64 3.54
CA THR A 452 -3.65 -7.91 2.20
C THR A 452 -4.37 -9.25 2.21
N ILE A 453 -5.62 -9.27 1.77
CA ILE A 453 -6.42 -10.49 1.64
C ILE A 453 -6.84 -10.66 0.19
N ARG A 454 -6.40 -11.74 -0.45
CA ARG A 454 -6.89 -12.18 -1.75
C ARG A 454 -7.95 -13.24 -1.54
N LYS A 455 -9.20 -12.91 -1.84
CA LYS A 455 -10.35 -13.80 -1.61
C LYS A 455 -10.31 -15.02 -2.51
N PHE A 456 -10.64 -16.15 -1.90
CA PHE A 456 -10.82 -17.39 -2.62
C PHE A 456 -12.19 -17.41 -3.29
N ARG A 457 -12.22 -17.46 -4.63
CA ARG A 457 -13.48 -17.54 -5.37
C ARG A 457 -14.12 -18.90 -5.22
N LYS A 458 -15.36 -18.96 -4.83
CA LYS A 458 -16.16 -20.20 -4.72
C LYS A 458 -16.74 -20.66 -6.05
N GLU A 459 -17.04 -19.73 -6.93
CA GLU A 459 -17.58 -20.04 -8.24
C GLU A 459 -16.49 -20.39 -9.24
N ARG A 460 -16.69 -21.51 -9.94
CA ARG A 460 -15.78 -21.98 -10.99
C ARG A 460 -16.20 -21.40 -12.32
N PHE A 461 -15.29 -20.76 -13.00
CA PHE A 461 -15.50 -20.37 -14.40
C PHE A 461 -15.45 -21.58 -15.30
N LYS A 462 -16.43 -21.68 -16.21
CA LYS A 462 -16.44 -22.66 -17.31
C LYS A 462 -16.00 -22.00 -18.61
N LEU A 463 -15.71 -22.81 -19.64
CA LEU A 463 -15.40 -22.27 -20.96
C LEU A 463 -16.52 -21.37 -21.48
N THR A 464 -17.78 -21.74 -21.26
CA THR A 464 -18.96 -20.95 -21.64
C THR A 464 -18.96 -19.55 -21.04
N ASP A 465 -18.45 -19.41 -19.81
CA ASP A 465 -18.34 -18.11 -19.14
C ASP A 465 -17.25 -17.27 -19.77
N LEU A 466 -16.09 -17.87 -20.11
CA LEU A 466 -15.02 -17.16 -20.81
C LEU A 466 -15.45 -16.68 -22.20
N VAL A 467 -16.24 -17.49 -22.92
CA VAL A 467 -16.81 -17.10 -24.22
C VAL A 467 -17.84 -15.98 -24.04
N LYS A 468 -18.74 -16.10 -23.06
CA LYS A 468 -19.76 -15.07 -22.74
C LYS A 468 -19.13 -13.73 -22.36
N HIS A 469 -18.00 -13.75 -21.62
CA HIS A 469 -17.23 -12.55 -21.30
C HIS A 469 -16.32 -12.07 -22.42
N ASN A 470 -16.39 -12.71 -23.60
CA ASN A 470 -15.52 -12.39 -24.73
C ASN A 470 -14.01 -12.43 -24.37
N SER A 471 -13.65 -13.37 -23.47
CA SER A 471 -12.25 -13.63 -23.07
C SER A 471 -11.56 -14.62 -24.02
N VAL A 472 -12.34 -15.41 -24.74
CA VAL A 472 -11.90 -16.41 -25.72
C VAL A 472 -12.99 -16.57 -26.79
N SER A 473 -12.64 -16.93 -28.03
CA SER A 473 -13.63 -17.30 -29.04
C SER A 473 -14.08 -18.77 -28.90
N GLU A 474 -15.23 -19.13 -29.45
CA GLU A 474 -15.70 -20.51 -29.46
C GLU A 474 -14.71 -21.46 -30.13
N ASP A 475 -14.12 -21.06 -31.25
CA ASP A 475 -13.18 -21.90 -32.00
C ASP A 475 -11.84 -22.09 -31.25
N MET A 476 -11.33 -21.03 -30.60
CA MET A 476 -10.21 -21.17 -29.68
C MET A 476 -10.56 -22.14 -28.54
N GLY A 477 -11.76 -22.07 -27.98
CA GLY A 477 -12.25 -22.96 -26.92
C GLY A 477 -12.32 -24.43 -27.38
N LYS A 478 -12.84 -24.69 -28.57
CA LYS A 478 -12.86 -26.02 -29.18
C LYS A 478 -11.45 -26.58 -29.37
N PHE A 479 -10.53 -25.75 -29.87
CA PHE A 479 -9.13 -26.12 -30.07
C PHE A 479 -8.43 -26.46 -28.74
N ILE A 480 -8.55 -25.60 -27.73
CA ILE A 480 -7.94 -25.84 -26.41
C ILE A 480 -8.47 -27.12 -25.79
N ARG A 481 -9.80 -27.35 -25.86
CA ARG A 481 -10.40 -28.61 -25.42
C ARG A 481 -9.80 -29.81 -26.14
N ALA A 482 -9.65 -29.75 -27.43
CA ALA A 482 -9.04 -30.82 -28.22
C ALA A 482 -7.59 -31.10 -27.81
N CYS A 483 -6.80 -30.05 -27.52
CA CYS A 483 -5.43 -30.19 -27.00
C CYS A 483 -5.39 -30.96 -25.67
N VAL A 484 -6.27 -30.62 -24.71
CA VAL A 484 -6.34 -31.31 -23.41
C VAL A 484 -6.71 -32.80 -23.59
N LEU A 485 -7.72 -33.09 -24.41
CA LEU A 485 -8.14 -34.45 -24.73
C LEU A 485 -7.05 -35.25 -25.46
N ALA A 486 -6.28 -34.58 -26.33
CA ALA A 486 -5.14 -35.17 -27.02
C ALA A 486 -3.89 -35.33 -26.15
N ARG A 487 -3.97 -35.00 -24.86
CA ARG A 487 -2.84 -35.04 -23.90
C ARG A 487 -1.65 -34.18 -24.32
N LYS A 488 -1.92 -32.97 -24.85
CA LYS A 488 -0.87 -32.00 -25.14
C LYS A 488 -0.39 -31.31 -23.88
N ASN A 489 0.91 -31.09 -23.77
CA ASN A 489 1.52 -30.34 -22.68
C ASN A 489 1.31 -28.85 -22.89
N ILE A 490 0.63 -28.19 -21.95
CA ILE A 490 0.15 -26.82 -22.13
C ILE A 490 0.75 -25.91 -21.06
N ILE A 491 1.31 -24.80 -21.50
CA ILE A 491 1.71 -23.69 -20.62
C ILE A 491 0.72 -22.53 -20.77
N VAL A 492 0.12 -22.10 -19.66
CA VAL A 492 -0.66 -20.89 -19.61
C VAL A 492 0.23 -19.74 -19.14
N SER A 493 0.45 -18.76 -20.00
CA SER A 493 1.33 -17.62 -19.71
C SER A 493 0.58 -16.29 -19.60
N GLY A 494 1.20 -15.31 -18.98
CA GLY A 494 0.65 -13.95 -18.86
C GLY A 494 1.16 -13.20 -17.64
N GLY A 495 0.85 -11.90 -17.57
CA GLY A 495 1.20 -11.03 -16.44
C GLY A 495 0.42 -11.33 -15.16
N THR A 496 0.71 -10.56 -14.10
CA THR A 496 -0.06 -10.62 -12.85
C THR A 496 -1.50 -10.19 -13.08
N GLY A 497 -2.45 -10.96 -12.53
CA GLY A 497 -3.88 -10.64 -12.66
C GLY A 497 -4.47 -10.85 -14.07
N SER A 498 -3.75 -11.47 -15.02
CA SER A 498 -4.25 -11.74 -16.37
C SER A 498 -5.26 -12.89 -16.44
N GLY A 499 -5.39 -13.71 -15.38
CA GLY A 499 -6.33 -14.82 -15.32
C GLY A 499 -5.73 -16.19 -15.62
N LYS A 500 -4.41 -16.38 -15.52
CA LYS A 500 -3.72 -17.66 -15.75
C LYS A 500 -4.34 -18.84 -15.01
N THR A 501 -4.49 -18.72 -13.69
CA THR A 501 -5.09 -19.78 -12.84
C THR A 501 -6.54 -20.08 -13.24
N THR A 502 -7.30 -19.06 -13.65
CA THR A 502 -8.67 -19.24 -14.16
C THR A 502 -8.68 -20.06 -15.46
N VAL A 503 -7.78 -19.72 -16.40
CA VAL A 503 -7.67 -20.48 -17.65
C VAL A 503 -7.18 -21.91 -17.36
N LEU A 504 -6.20 -22.10 -16.48
CA LEU A 504 -5.72 -23.43 -16.08
C LEU A 504 -6.85 -24.28 -15.46
N ASN A 505 -7.70 -23.68 -14.62
CA ASN A 505 -8.89 -24.36 -14.07
C ASN A 505 -9.86 -24.79 -15.18
N VAL A 506 -10.15 -23.90 -16.14
CA VAL A 506 -11.04 -24.22 -17.27
C VAL A 506 -10.45 -25.33 -18.15
N LEU A 507 -9.14 -25.31 -18.42
CA LEU A 507 -8.45 -26.39 -19.12
C LEU A 507 -8.57 -27.71 -18.40
N SER A 508 -8.39 -27.70 -17.08
CA SER A 508 -8.46 -28.89 -16.25
C SER A 508 -9.84 -29.55 -16.27
N GLU A 509 -10.92 -28.79 -16.51
CA GLU A 509 -12.30 -29.32 -16.61
C GLU A 509 -12.46 -30.33 -17.78
N PHE A 510 -11.61 -30.23 -18.82
CA PHE A 510 -11.66 -31.11 -20.00
C PHE A 510 -10.91 -32.43 -19.80
N ILE A 511 -10.20 -32.61 -18.69
CA ILE A 511 -9.54 -33.87 -18.37
C ILE A 511 -10.60 -34.93 -18.07
N PRO A 512 -10.53 -36.15 -18.68
CA PRO A 512 -11.45 -37.23 -18.42
C PRO A 512 -11.52 -37.62 -16.92
N GLU A 513 -12.71 -38.01 -16.43
CA GLU A 513 -12.94 -38.33 -15.01
C GLU A 513 -12.15 -39.57 -14.53
N GLU A 514 -11.77 -40.46 -15.45
CA GLU A 514 -11.03 -41.70 -15.16
C GLU A 514 -9.54 -41.40 -14.86
N GLU A 515 -9.02 -40.24 -15.28
CA GLU A 515 -7.61 -39.94 -15.14
C GLU A 515 -7.27 -39.46 -13.71
N ARG A 516 -6.15 -39.98 -13.18
CA ARG A 516 -5.62 -39.54 -11.90
C ARG A 516 -4.86 -38.24 -12.05
N ILE A 517 -5.39 -37.18 -11.45
CA ILE A 517 -4.79 -35.85 -11.50
C ILE A 517 -4.08 -35.54 -10.19
N ILE A 518 -2.85 -35.09 -10.28
CA ILE A 518 -2.11 -34.55 -9.11
C ILE A 518 -1.79 -33.07 -9.38
N THR A 519 -2.26 -32.21 -8.48
CA THR A 519 -1.94 -30.77 -8.52
C THR A 519 -0.89 -30.44 -7.48
N ILE A 520 0.06 -29.57 -7.86
CA ILE A 520 1.15 -29.10 -7.00
C ILE A 520 1.13 -27.57 -7.05
N GLU A 521 0.96 -26.94 -5.89
CA GLU A 521 0.78 -25.49 -5.80
C GLU A 521 1.55 -24.92 -4.61
N ASP A 522 2.01 -23.67 -4.71
CA ASP A 522 2.54 -22.93 -3.56
C ASP A 522 1.43 -22.60 -2.58
N ALA A 523 0.28 -22.28 -3.13
CA ALA A 523 -0.94 -22.07 -2.39
C ALA A 523 -2.08 -22.60 -3.24
N ALA A 524 -2.90 -23.50 -2.69
CA ALA A 524 -3.94 -24.20 -3.41
C ALA A 524 -5.05 -23.26 -3.89
N GLU A 525 -5.03 -22.89 -5.18
CA GLU A 525 -6.03 -22.08 -5.87
C GLU A 525 -6.85 -22.90 -6.87
N LEU A 526 -6.31 -24.02 -7.34
CA LEU A 526 -6.97 -24.85 -8.33
C LEU A 526 -8.22 -25.53 -7.74
N GLN A 527 -9.25 -25.65 -8.56
CA GLN A 527 -10.56 -26.21 -8.19
C GLN A 527 -11.03 -27.16 -9.30
N LEU A 528 -10.60 -28.41 -9.26
CA LEU A 528 -10.97 -29.41 -10.24
C LEU A 528 -12.31 -30.07 -9.88
N SER A 529 -13.03 -30.57 -10.89
CA SER A 529 -14.29 -31.29 -10.72
C SER A 529 -14.14 -32.79 -10.61
N GLN A 530 -13.01 -33.33 -11.07
CA GLN A 530 -12.74 -34.77 -11.14
C GLN A 530 -12.63 -35.40 -9.73
N ARG A 531 -13.14 -36.62 -9.58
CA ARG A 531 -13.11 -37.35 -8.31
C ARG A 531 -11.70 -37.83 -7.97
N HIS A 532 -10.92 -38.26 -8.97
CA HIS A 532 -9.60 -38.80 -8.76
C HIS A 532 -8.51 -37.71 -8.77
N TRP A 533 -8.67 -36.76 -7.87
CA TRP A 533 -7.80 -35.57 -7.73
C TRP A 533 -7.05 -35.58 -6.39
N VAL A 534 -5.73 -35.52 -6.44
CA VAL A 534 -4.83 -35.38 -5.29
C VAL A 534 -4.22 -33.98 -5.29
N ARG A 535 -4.41 -33.26 -4.18
CA ARG A 535 -3.90 -31.89 -4.00
C ARG A 535 -2.64 -31.91 -3.16
N LEU A 536 -1.58 -31.30 -3.66
CA LEU A 536 -0.34 -31.10 -2.92
C LEU A 536 -0.04 -29.60 -2.84
N GLU A 537 0.37 -29.17 -1.66
CA GLU A 537 0.71 -27.78 -1.40
C GLU A 537 2.10 -27.70 -0.76
N SER A 538 2.92 -26.73 -1.21
CA SER A 538 4.22 -26.47 -0.62
C SER A 538 4.08 -26.03 0.84
N ARG A 539 5.11 -26.30 1.61
CA ARG A 539 5.18 -25.87 3.01
C ARG A 539 6.40 -24.99 3.22
N PRO A 540 6.23 -23.71 3.59
CA PRO A 540 7.36 -22.86 3.96
C PRO A 540 8.03 -23.38 5.23
N PRO A 541 9.27 -22.95 5.52
CA PRO A 541 9.97 -23.32 6.74
C PRO A 541 9.19 -22.88 7.98
N ASN A 542 9.37 -23.64 9.08
CA ASN A 542 8.85 -23.25 10.38
C ASN A 542 9.64 -22.06 10.97
N ILE A 543 9.28 -21.63 12.20
CA ILE A 543 9.93 -20.51 12.89
C ILE A 543 11.44 -20.75 13.10
N GLU A 544 11.88 -22.02 13.16
CA GLU A 544 13.29 -22.39 13.27
C GLU A 544 14.02 -22.46 11.92
N GLY A 545 13.36 -22.11 10.81
CA GLY A 545 13.91 -22.21 9.45
C GLY A 545 13.97 -23.65 8.91
N LYS A 546 13.31 -24.62 9.55
CA LYS A 546 13.35 -26.05 9.18
C LYS A 546 12.02 -26.54 8.58
N GLY A 547 12.07 -27.67 7.88
CA GLY A 547 10.89 -28.38 7.41
C GLY A 547 10.21 -27.77 6.19
N ALA A 548 10.90 -26.92 5.44
CA ALA A 548 10.43 -26.45 4.14
C ALA A 548 10.29 -27.64 3.17
N ILE A 549 9.18 -27.67 2.42
CA ILE A 549 8.94 -28.63 1.33
C ILE A 549 8.48 -27.79 0.13
N GLY A 550 9.34 -27.66 -0.87
CA GLY A 550 9.07 -26.85 -2.05
C GLY A 550 8.30 -27.62 -3.14
N ILE A 551 7.88 -26.88 -4.18
CA ILE A 551 7.23 -27.46 -5.37
C ILE A 551 8.09 -28.56 -5.98
N ARG A 552 9.40 -28.37 -6.06
CA ARG A 552 10.34 -29.37 -6.61
C ARG A 552 10.31 -30.70 -5.86
N ASP A 553 10.27 -30.66 -4.52
CA ASP A 553 10.25 -31.87 -3.69
C ASP A 553 8.94 -32.63 -3.89
N LEU A 554 7.82 -31.90 -3.92
CA LEU A 554 6.49 -32.44 -4.20
C LEU A 554 6.41 -33.03 -5.60
N PHE A 555 6.97 -32.33 -6.60
CA PHE A 555 7.00 -32.80 -7.98
C PHE A 555 7.72 -34.14 -8.13
N ARG A 556 8.91 -34.28 -7.56
CA ARG A 556 9.68 -35.51 -7.56
C ARG A 556 8.95 -36.66 -6.85
N ASN A 557 8.21 -36.36 -5.79
CA ASN A 557 7.39 -37.36 -5.13
C ASN A 557 6.18 -37.79 -5.98
N THR A 558 5.58 -36.83 -6.71
CA THR A 558 4.42 -37.03 -7.58
C THR A 558 4.70 -38.10 -8.65
N LEU A 559 5.89 -38.13 -9.23
CA LEU A 559 6.30 -39.14 -10.23
C LEU A 559 6.21 -40.61 -9.72
N ARG A 560 6.19 -40.82 -8.39
CA ARG A 560 6.03 -42.12 -7.73
C ARG A 560 4.59 -42.41 -7.32
N MET A 561 3.67 -41.46 -7.53
CA MET A 561 2.28 -41.55 -7.13
C MET A 561 1.37 -42.05 -8.27
N ARG A 562 1.93 -42.46 -9.41
CA ARG A 562 1.23 -42.91 -10.61
C ARG A 562 0.20 -41.91 -11.12
N PRO A 563 0.61 -40.68 -11.45
CA PRO A 563 -0.28 -39.70 -12.05
C PRO A 563 -0.57 -40.02 -13.51
N ASP A 564 -1.80 -39.74 -13.99
CA ASP A 564 -2.12 -39.65 -15.41
C ASP A 564 -1.93 -38.22 -15.91
N ARG A 565 -2.10 -37.23 -15.03
CA ARG A 565 -1.86 -35.79 -15.30
C ARG A 565 -1.18 -35.12 -14.11
N ILE A 566 -0.22 -34.29 -14.40
CA ILE A 566 0.42 -33.42 -13.41
C ILE A 566 0.10 -31.97 -13.76
N ILE A 567 -0.45 -31.24 -12.79
CA ILE A 567 -0.77 -29.82 -12.95
C ILE A 567 0.02 -29.04 -11.90
N VAL A 568 0.95 -28.19 -12.36
CA VAL A 568 1.69 -27.29 -11.48
C VAL A 568 1.00 -25.92 -11.54
N GLY A 569 0.52 -25.44 -10.38
CA GLY A 569 -0.21 -24.18 -10.30
C GLY A 569 0.58 -23.01 -10.88
N GLU A 570 1.88 -22.95 -10.56
CA GLU A 570 2.81 -21.98 -11.16
C GLU A 570 4.24 -22.51 -11.13
N CYS A 571 4.96 -22.37 -12.22
CA CYS A 571 6.38 -22.64 -12.33
C CYS A 571 7.17 -21.32 -12.24
N ARG A 572 8.05 -21.21 -11.22
CA ARG A 572 8.77 -19.98 -10.89
C ARG A 572 10.27 -20.13 -10.82
N SER A 573 10.77 -21.35 -10.65
CA SER A 573 12.18 -21.60 -10.32
C SER A 573 12.66 -22.95 -10.88
N VAL A 574 13.53 -23.60 -10.13
CA VAL A 574 14.25 -24.83 -10.49
C VAL A 574 13.38 -26.04 -10.80
N GLU A 575 12.13 -26.08 -10.36
CA GLU A 575 11.13 -27.09 -10.70
C GLU A 575 10.84 -27.18 -12.21
N ALA A 576 11.14 -26.11 -12.95
CA ALA A 576 10.99 -26.08 -14.40
C ALA A 576 11.69 -27.24 -15.11
N LEU A 577 12.90 -27.59 -14.67
CA LEU A 577 13.66 -28.69 -15.23
C LEU A 577 12.99 -30.03 -14.98
N ASP A 578 12.60 -30.30 -13.70
CA ASP A 578 11.95 -31.57 -13.33
C ASP A 578 10.61 -31.71 -14.08
N MET A 579 9.89 -30.60 -14.29
CA MET A 579 8.64 -30.56 -15.07
C MET A 579 8.86 -30.89 -16.54
N LEU A 580 9.82 -30.28 -17.24
CA LEU A 580 10.13 -30.56 -18.63
C LEU A 580 10.58 -32.01 -18.82
N GLN A 581 11.38 -32.54 -17.88
CA GLN A 581 11.78 -33.95 -17.90
C GLN A 581 10.58 -34.90 -17.79
N ALA A 582 9.62 -34.60 -16.91
CA ALA A 582 8.41 -35.40 -16.79
C ALA A 582 7.54 -35.37 -18.05
N MET A 583 7.35 -34.18 -18.62
CA MET A 583 6.63 -33.99 -19.90
C MET A 583 7.28 -34.80 -21.02
N ASN A 584 8.61 -34.93 -21.03
CA ASN A 584 9.36 -35.66 -22.06
C ASN A 584 9.48 -37.16 -21.77
N THR A 585 9.11 -37.65 -20.59
CA THR A 585 9.27 -39.03 -20.16
C THR A 585 7.95 -39.77 -19.93
N GLY A 586 6.88 -39.38 -20.62
CA GLY A 586 5.61 -40.10 -20.65
C GLY A 586 4.54 -39.62 -19.66
N HIS A 587 4.68 -38.39 -19.08
CA HIS A 587 3.62 -37.73 -18.35
C HIS A 587 2.93 -36.68 -19.23
N ASP A 588 2.49 -37.14 -20.42
CA ASP A 588 1.84 -36.27 -21.44
C ASP A 588 0.55 -35.65 -20.93
N GLY A 589 0.28 -34.43 -21.35
CA GLY A 589 -0.88 -33.65 -20.93
C GLY A 589 -0.70 -32.96 -19.60
N SER A 590 0.54 -32.79 -19.15
CA SER A 590 0.87 -31.96 -18.00
C SER A 590 0.64 -30.49 -18.33
N MET A 591 0.24 -29.71 -17.32
CA MET A 591 -0.09 -28.30 -17.49
C MET A 591 0.53 -27.46 -16.37
N THR A 592 0.90 -26.23 -16.71
CA THR A 592 1.39 -25.26 -15.71
C THR A 592 1.09 -23.83 -16.12
N THR A 593 1.28 -22.89 -15.17
CA THR A 593 1.32 -21.47 -15.49
C THR A 593 2.73 -20.90 -15.36
N ILE A 594 3.06 -19.92 -16.22
CA ILE A 594 4.32 -19.18 -16.15
C ILE A 594 4.01 -17.68 -16.31
N HIS A 595 4.65 -16.86 -15.47
CA HIS A 595 4.64 -15.41 -15.69
C HIS A 595 5.51 -15.05 -16.88
N ALA A 596 4.91 -14.48 -17.93
CA ALA A 596 5.61 -13.99 -19.11
C ALA A 596 4.78 -12.90 -19.80
N ASN A 597 5.41 -12.00 -20.56
CA ASN A 597 4.71 -10.91 -21.25
C ASN A 597 4.32 -11.30 -22.69
N SER A 598 4.91 -12.38 -23.22
CA SER A 598 4.62 -12.92 -24.54
C SER A 598 4.89 -14.44 -24.56
N PRO A 599 4.40 -15.19 -25.56
CA PRO A 599 4.79 -16.59 -25.73
C PRO A 599 6.31 -16.78 -25.91
N GLY A 600 7.00 -15.86 -26.60
CA GLY A 600 8.46 -15.88 -26.75
C GLY A 600 9.21 -15.71 -25.43
N ASP A 601 8.69 -14.89 -24.52
CA ASP A 601 9.29 -14.70 -23.20
C ASP A 601 9.17 -15.96 -22.32
N VAL A 602 8.20 -16.86 -22.59
CA VAL A 602 8.07 -18.13 -21.86
C VAL A 602 9.34 -18.97 -22.03
N THR A 603 9.83 -19.12 -23.26
CA THR A 603 11.04 -19.91 -23.55
C THR A 603 12.28 -19.30 -22.89
N SER A 604 12.46 -17.99 -23.01
CA SER A 604 13.57 -17.27 -22.36
C SER A 604 13.53 -17.34 -20.84
N ARG A 605 12.33 -17.37 -20.27
CA ARG A 605 12.14 -17.49 -18.83
C ARG A 605 12.43 -18.91 -18.33
N LEU A 606 12.05 -19.92 -19.09
CA LEU A 606 12.42 -21.32 -18.82
C LEU A 606 13.94 -21.50 -18.88
N ASP A 607 14.63 -20.95 -19.92
CA ASP A 607 16.09 -20.92 -19.99
C ASP A 607 16.68 -20.38 -18.68
N SER A 608 16.19 -19.22 -18.24
CA SER A 608 16.68 -18.54 -17.01
C SER A 608 16.42 -19.38 -15.76
N MET A 609 15.21 -19.93 -15.58
CA MET A 609 14.85 -20.74 -14.40
C MET A 609 15.72 -22.00 -14.27
N ILE A 610 16.01 -22.66 -15.40
CA ILE A 610 16.82 -23.88 -15.41
C ILE A 610 18.29 -23.55 -15.11
N LEU A 611 18.85 -22.48 -15.71
CA LEU A 611 20.22 -22.04 -15.45
C LEU A 611 20.42 -21.58 -14.00
N MET A 612 19.46 -20.86 -13.44
CA MET A 612 19.48 -20.44 -12.03
C MET A 612 19.39 -21.63 -11.06
N GLY A 613 18.91 -22.77 -11.52
CA GLY A 613 18.86 -24.03 -10.75
C GLY A 613 20.23 -24.67 -10.49
N GLY A 614 21.34 -24.05 -10.94
CA GLY A 614 22.69 -24.55 -10.76
C GLY A 614 23.01 -25.80 -11.56
N VAL A 615 22.24 -26.10 -12.59
CA VAL A 615 22.46 -27.26 -13.47
C VAL A 615 23.36 -26.82 -14.63
N GLU A 616 24.50 -27.47 -14.79
CA GLU A 616 25.43 -27.23 -15.89
C GLU A 616 24.95 -27.89 -17.18
N LEU A 617 23.91 -27.34 -17.79
CA LEU A 617 23.42 -27.76 -19.10
C LEU A 617 23.73 -26.69 -20.16
N PRO A 618 24.21 -27.08 -21.34
CA PRO A 618 24.33 -26.14 -22.45
C PRO A 618 22.95 -25.56 -22.82
N LEU A 619 22.89 -24.28 -23.14
CA LEU A 619 21.64 -23.60 -23.53
C LEU A 619 20.91 -24.32 -24.67
N ARG A 620 21.67 -24.88 -25.63
CA ARG A 620 21.12 -25.71 -26.69
C ARG A 620 20.31 -26.91 -26.17
N ALA A 621 20.86 -27.65 -25.20
CA ALA A 621 20.17 -28.82 -24.64
C ALA A 621 18.90 -28.44 -23.86
N ILE A 622 18.92 -27.26 -23.21
CA ILE A 622 17.74 -26.72 -22.54
C ILE A 622 16.64 -26.42 -23.58
N ARG A 623 17.00 -25.79 -24.70
CA ARG A 623 16.04 -25.42 -25.76
C ARG A 623 15.52 -26.63 -26.52
N GLU A 624 16.37 -27.65 -26.76
CA GLU A 624 15.95 -28.94 -27.31
C GLU A 624 14.90 -29.59 -26.37
N MET A 625 15.12 -29.54 -25.06
CA MET A 625 14.18 -30.06 -24.07
C MET A 625 12.86 -29.26 -24.07
N ILE A 626 12.91 -27.92 -24.14
CA ILE A 626 11.72 -27.07 -24.19
C ILE A 626 10.89 -27.41 -25.43
N ALA A 627 11.52 -27.48 -26.62
CA ALA A 627 10.85 -27.77 -27.89
C ALA A 627 10.23 -29.16 -27.93
N SER A 628 10.88 -30.17 -27.31
CA SER A 628 10.37 -31.56 -27.27
C SER A 628 9.32 -31.81 -26.19
N SER A 629 9.23 -30.95 -25.16
CA SER A 629 8.35 -31.19 -24.01
C SER A 629 7.06 -30.40 -24.05
N ILE A 630 7.06 -29.21 -24.63
CA ILE A 630 5.90 -28.31 -24.64
C ILE A 630 5.26 -28.31 -26.01
N ASP A 631 3.94 -28.54 -26.08
CA ASP A 631 3.19 -28.50 -27.34
C ASP A 631 2.54 -27.14 -27.57
N VAL A 632 1.92 -26.53 -26.54
CA VAL A 632 1.08 -25.34 -26.70
C VAL A 632 1.32 -24.32 -25.59
N ILE A 633 1.40 -23.05 -25.98
CA ILE A 633 1.39 -21.91 -25.07
C ILE A 633 0.08 -21.14 -25.28
N VAL A 634 -0.68 -20.97 -24.19
CA VAL A 634 -1.91 -20.16 -24.14
C VAL A 634 -1.58 -18.86 -23.39
N HIS A 635 -1.47 -17.75 -24.11
CA HIS A 635 -1.08 -16.47 -23.53
C HIS A 635 -2.30 -15.63 -23.15
N THR A 636 -2.33 -15.15 -21.90
CA THR A 636 -3.42 -14.32 -21.37
C THR A 636 -2.91 -12.92 -21.01
N ALA A 637 -3.69 -11.89 -21.31
CA ALA A 637 -3.40 -10.53 -20.95
C ALA A 637 -4.59 -9.85 -20.24
N ARG A 638 -4.29 -8.94 -19.34
CA ARG A 638 -5.22 -7.95 -18.82
C ARG A 638 -5.05 -6.69 -19.66
N LEU A 639 -6.10 -6.32 -20.37
CA LEU A 639 -6.10 -5.15 -21.23
C LEU A 639 -6.22 -3.85 -20.41
N SER A 640 -6.01 -2.70 -21.07
CA SER A 640 -6.06 -1.38 -20.43
C SER A 640 -7.43 -1.02 -19.84
N ASP A 641 -8.52 -1.64 -20.35
CA ASP A 641 -9.88 -1.49 -19.82
C ASP A 641 -10.17 -2.44 -18.64
N GLY A 642 -9.19 -3.23 -18.18
CA GLY A 642 -9.31 -4.20 -17.09
C GLY A 642 -9.83 -5.56 -17.51
N ARG A 643 -10.32 -5.74 -18.75
CA ARG A 643 -10.77 -7.04 -19.27
C ARG A 643 -9.61 -7.99 -19.45
N ARG A 644 -9.88 -9.28 -19.25
CA ARG A 644 -8.90 -10.36 -19.39
C ARG A 644 -9.23 -11.15 -20.67
N LYS A 645 -8.22 -11.36 -21.52
CA LYS A 645 -8.39 -12.09 -22.78
C LYS A 645 -7.25 -13.09 -23.00
N ILE A 646 -7.56 -14.21 -23.65
CA ILE A 646 -6.53 -15.07 -24.26
C ILE A 646 -6.12 -14.35 -25.54
N THR A 647 -4.95 -13.72 -25.53
CA THR A 647 -4.49 -12.90 -26.64
C THR A 647 -3.80 -13.70 -27.75
N GLU A 648 -3.17 -14.81 -27.37
CA GLU A 648 -2.48 -15.68 -28.32
C GLU A 648 -2.58 -17.16 -27.90
N ILE A 649 -2.69 -18.05 -28.89
CA ILE A 649 -2.47 -19.49 -28.74
C ILE A 649 -1.42 -19.88 -29.75
N THR A 650 -0.32 -20.46 -29.26
CA THR A 650 0.90 -20.68 -30.04
C THR A 650 1.36 -22.11 -29.88
N GLU A 651 1.68 -22.80 -30.97
CA GLU A 651 2.37 -24.08 -30.97
C GLU A 651 3.86 -23.86 -30.74
N VAL A 652 4.46 -24.69 -29.90
CA VAL A 652 5.90 -24.83 -29.79
C VAL A 652 6.34 -25.86 -30.79
N ALA A 653 6.96 -25.37 -31.86
CA ALA A 653 7.47 -26.22 -32.96
C ALA A 653 8.95 -26.62 -32.67
N ASP A 654 9.61 -27.14 -33.68
CA ASP A 654 11.01 -27.58 -33.59
C ASP A 654 11.99 -26.41 -33.39
N LEU A 655 13.28 -26.72 -33.22
CA LEU A 655 14.31 -25.71 -33.16
C LEU A 655 14.65 -25.18 -34.56
N SER A 656 14.79 -23.87 -34.69
CA SER A 656 15.38 -23.25 -35.88
C SER A 656 16.89 -23.50 -35.97
N GLY A 657 17.48 -23.21 -37.14
CA GLY A 657 18.92 -23.42 -37.40
C GLY A 657 19.87 -22.72 -36.44
N ASP A 658 19.43 -21.67 -35.73
CA ASP A 658 20.18 -20.87 -34.74
C ASP A 658 19.84 -21.29 -33.29
N TYR A 659 19.25 -22.44 -33.13
CA TYR A 659 18.82 -22.98 -31.79
C TYR A 659 17.78 -22.12 -31.08
N HIS A 660 16.98 -21.35 -31.80
CA HIS A 660 15.79 -20.72 -31.23
C HIS A 660 14.61 -21.67 -31.31
N VAL A 661 13.80 -21.69 -30.23
CA VAL A 661 12.53 -22.42 -30.21
C VAL A 661 11.58 -21.74 -31.20
N ASP A 662 11.15 -22.43 -32.23
CA ASP A 662 10.23 -21.90 -33.23
C ASP A 662 8.80 -21.90 -32.69
N LEU A 663 8.14 -20.77 -32.72
CA LEU A 663 6.80 -20.56 -32.22
C LEU A 663 5.85 -20.24 -33.36
N LYS A 664 4.80 -21.04 -33.53
CA LYS A 664 3.79 -20.87 -34.58
C LYS A 664 2.48 -20.38 -33.98
N ASN A 665 2.14 -19.14 -34.22
CA ASN A 665 0.90 -18.59 -33.72
C ASN A 665 -0.31 -19.17 -34.46
N ILE A 666 -1.28 -19.73 -33.73
CA ILE A 666 -2.49 -20.38 -34.28
C ILE A 666 -3.67 -19.40 -34.22
N PHE A 667 -3.83 -18.72 -33.09
CA PHE A 667 -4.88 -17.71 -32.85
C PHE A 667 -4.30 -16.46 -32.24
N SER A 668 -4.82 -15.30 -32.63
CA SER A 668 -4.46 -14.01 -32.01
C SER A 668 -5.68 -13.12 -31.80
N PHE A 669 -5.63 -12.32 -30.72
CA PHE A 669 -6.55 -11.20 -30.53
C PHE A 669 -5.97 -9.97 -31.22
N LYS A 670 -6.69 -9.45 -32.22
CA LYS A 670 -6.31 -8.23 -32.95
C LYS A 670 -7.07 -7.04 -32.38
N GLN A 671 -6.36 -6.18 -31.66
CA GLN A 671 -6.93 -4.91 -31.19
C GLN A 671 -7.10 -3.96 -32.39
N THR A 672 -8.28 -3.39 -32.54
CA THR A 672 -8.64 -2.49 -33.65
C THR A 672 -8.78 -1.03 -33.20
N GLY A 673 -8.96 -0.78 -31.90
CA GLY A 673 -9.10 0.58 -31.38
C GLY A 673 -9.52 0.62 -29.92
N MET A 674 -9.96 1.81 -29.50
CA MET A 674 -10.56 2.08 -28.18
C MET A 674 -11.96 2.66 -28.41
N GLY A 675 -12.95 2.18 -27.66
CA GLY A 675 -14.31 2.72 -27.65
C GLY A 675 -14.42 4.03 -26.87
N PRO A 676 -15.58 4.72 -26.95
CA PRO A 676 -15.81 6.00 -26.26
C PRO A 676 -15.64 5.93 -24.74
N ASP A 677 -15.97 4.79 -24.14
CA ASP A 677 -15.87 4.54 -22.70
C ASP A 677 -14.49 3.99 -22.28
N GLY A 678 -13.49 4.07 -23.18
CA GLY A 678 -12.15 3.55 -22.94
C GLY A 678 -12.05 2.02 -23.04
N GLU A 679 -13.07 1.34 -23.56
CA GLU A 679 -13.04 -0.10 -23.77
C GLU A 679 -12.15 -0.49 -24.96
N VAL A 680 -11.43 -1.60 -24.84
CA VAL A 680 -10.59 -2.13 -25.92
C VAL A 680 -11.45 -2.84 -26.96
N LEU A 681 -11.46 -2.31 -28.17
CA LEU A 681 -12.12 -2.92 -29.33
C LEU A 681 -11.17 -3.87 -30.05
N GLY A 682 -11.66 -5.03 -30.47
CA GLY A 682 -10.87 -6.02 -31.20
C GLY A 682 -11.64 -7.31 -31.42
N HIS A 683 -11.03 -8.20 -32.18
CA HIS A 683 -11.61 -9.52 -32.49
C HIS A 683 -10.54 -10.60 -32.41
N PHE A 684 -10.98 -11.83 -32.15
CA PHE A 684 -10.15 -13.02 -32.23
C PHE A 684 -10.07 -13.47 -33.69
N ALA A 685 -8.88 -13.80 -34.15
CA ALA A 685 -8.66 -14.26 -35.51
C ALA A 685 -7.73 -15.49 -35.55
N PRO A 686 -8.08 -16.54 -36.28
CA PRO A 686 -7.12 -17.58 -36.62
C PRO A 686 -6.09 -17.03 -37.60
N THR A 687 -4.87 -17.58 -37.57
CA THR A 687 -3.77 -17.13 -38.44
C THR A 687 -3.71 -17.86 -39.78
N GLY A 688 -4.49 -18.91 -39.94
CA GLY A 688 -4.42 -19.84 -41.08
C GLY A 688 -3.44 -21.00 -40.86
N TYR A 689 -2.67 -20.96 -39.77
CA TYR A 689 -1.73 -22.03 -39.44
C TYR A 689 -2.48 -23.21 -38.79
N VAL A 690 -2.31 -24.42 -39.39
CA VAL A 690 -2.82 -25.69 -38.83
C VAL A 690 -1.71 -26.34 -38.04
N PRO A 691 -1.92 -26.66 -36.75
CA PRO A 691 -0.88 -27.23 -35.88
C PRO A 691 -0.34 -28.58 -36.43
N SER A 692 0.95 -28.83 -36.26
CA SER A 692 1.62 -30.04 -36.75
C SER A 692 0.98 -31.32 -36.20
N PHE A 693 0.50 -31.28 -34.96
CA PHE A 693 -0.16 -32.39 -34.24
C PHE A 693 -1.67 -32.52 -34.56
N PHE A 694 -2.21 -31.74 -35.51
CA PHE A 694 -3.65 -31.81 -35.85
C PHE A 694 -4.08 -33.18 -36.34
N HIS A 695 -3.20 -33.86 -37.06
CA HIS A 695 -3.45 -35.24 -37.54
C HIS A 695 -3.60 -36.20 -36.34
N GLU A 696 -2.81 -36.06 -35.28
CA GLU A 696 -2.91 -36.87 -34.06
C GLU A 696 -4.27 -36.66 -33.37
N ILE A 697 -4.78 -35.42 -33.28
CA ILE A 697 -6.12 -35.14 -32.76
C ILE A 697 -7.19 -35.93 -33.51
N LYS A 698 -7.12 -35.97 -34.86
CA LYS A 698 -8.05 -36.73 -35.71
C LYS A 698 -7.94 -38.25 -35.47
N VAL A 699 -6.72 -38.76 -35.41
CA VAL A 699 -6.47 -40.20 -35.20
C VAL A 699 -7.02 -40.68 -33.82
N ARG A 700 -6.98 -39.82 -32.82
CA ARG A 700 -7.59 -40.08 -31.47
C ARG A 700 -9.11 -39.96 -31.47
N GLY A 701 -9.75 -39.65 -32.61
CA GLY A 701 -11.22 -39.55 -32.72
C GLY A 701 -11.79 -38.30 -32.04
N ILE A 702 -10.96 -37.27 -31.79
CA ILE A 702 -11.42 -36.02 -31.19
C ILE A 702 -12.00 -35.15 -32.31
N ASP A 703 -13.26 -34.75 -32.12
CA ASP A 703 -13.98 -33.92 -33.09
C ASP A 703 -13.45 -32.48 -33.10
N LEU A 704 -12.68 -32.13 -34.11
CA LEU A 704 -12.17 -30.79 -34.40
C LEU A 704 -12.12 -30.56 -35.90
N SER A 705 -12.93 -29.61 -36.39
CA SER A 705 -12.92 -29.24 -37.80
C SER A 705 -11.68 -28.39 -38.12
N GLU A 706 -11.06 -28.61 -39.27
CA GLU A 706 -9.98 -27.76 -39.79
C GLU A 706 -10.44 -26.31 -40.09
N THR A 707 -11.75 -26.12 -40.22
CA THR A 707 -12.34 -24.81 -40.48
C THR A 707 -12.09 -23.81 -39.34
N VAL A 708 -11.81 -24.29 -38.12
CA VAL A 708 -11.50 -23.41 -36.97
C VAL A 708 -10.21 -22.61 -37.15
N PHE A 709 -9.30 -23.04 -38.05
CA PHE A 709 -8.03 -22.39 -38.34
C PHE A 709 -8.11 -21.45 -39.55
N LYS A 710 -9.23 -21.41 -40.27
CA LYS A 710 -9.38 -20.54 -41.44
C LYS A 710 -9.67 -19.11 -41.03
N PRO A 711 -8.93 -18.12 -41.57
CA PRO A 711 -9.15 -16.70 -41.28
C PRO A 711 -10.53 -16.20 -41.64
#